data_8b399233907fcf29ff39030ccb614c9c
#
_entry.id   8b399233907fcf29ff39030ccb614c9c
#
_cell.length_a   1.000
_cell.length_b   1.000
_cell.length_c   1.000
_cell.angle_alpha   90.00
_cell.angle_beta   90.00
_cell.angle_gamma   90.00
#
_symmetry.space_group_name_H-M   'P 1'
#
loop_
_entity.id
_entity.type
_entity.pdbx_description
1 polymer ?
#
loop_
_entity_poly.entity_id
_entity_poly.type
_entity_poly.pdbx_seq_one_letter_code
_entity_poly.pdbx_strand_id
1 'polypeptide(L)'
;MSRPSATKARISATDLLDGLDPEQRAAVIAPRGPVCVLAGAGTGKTRTVTRRIAHLVSSGHVAAGQVLAVTFTTRAAGEMRTRLRELAATGVADPSCGTVQARTFHAAAMRQLRYFWPRVIGETSWQLMDRKFPAVRQAAQAARASTDPDSVRDLTAEIEWAKSRLIAPDDYASAVVEEGRDSPAPPEIFTRVYQNYEQLKVSGDTMMLDFDDLLIFTAAALEENAVVADEFRDRYRSFLVDEYQDVTPLQQRVLDAWLGERDDLTVVGDANQTIYSFTGATPAYLLNFSRRFPEATVVRLVRDYRSTPQVVGLANDVIGAARGRIAGMRLELVGQRANGPEPEFTQFDDEATEAAGIAARIKKLQARGVPASEMAILFRINAQSEVYEQALTEAKIPFQVRGGEGFFSRTEVKQAMGALRAAADRSDLPDDVPLDRLVRAVLVPHGLTEAAPPGQQARERWESLVALERLAADLAAMQPNLTIRELVSELQERAASRQPPVVDGVTLASLHAAKGLEWDAVFLAGLTDGTLPISHALGDRDGTGAENAIEEERRLFYVGVTRAREHLTLTWALARGEGGRKTRKPSRFLAPFLPAGSSTQRAASGKRSKTTRDHLDPAGEELFERLKTWRLATARDLDVPAFVVFTDATLTAIAEKQPADGAALVKIPGIGAAKLERFGADVLAVVNGGGVG
;
A
#
# COMPACT_ATOMS: atom_id res chain seq x y z
N MET A 1 -19.97 47.79 -40.81
CA MET A 1 -20.06 47.56 -39.36
C MET A 1 -19.13 46.40 -38.99
N SER A 2 -17.91 46.71 -38.60
CA SER A 2 -16.90 45.73 -38.19
C SER A 2 -17.21 45.27 -36.78
N ARG A 3 -17.31 43.94 -36.57
CA ARG A 3 -17.41 43.35 -35.23
C ARG A 3 -16.09 43.55 -34.47
N PRO A 4 -16.10 43.96 -33.21
CA PRO A 4 -14.88 44.06 -32.42
C PRO A 4 -14.31 42.64 -32.16
N SER A 5 -13.03 42.44 -32.50
CA SER A 5 -12.23 41.30 -32.11
C SER A 5 -12.20 41.23 -30.59
N ALA A 6 -12.73 40.15 -30.01
CA ALA A 6 -12.56 39.86 -28.59
C ALA A 6 -11.05 39.67 -28.29
N THR A 7 -10.46 40.66 -27.66
CA THR A 7 -9.09 40.57 -27.14
C THR A 7 -9.09 39.47 -26.09
N LYS A 8 -8.52 38.29 -26.42
CA LYS A 8 -8.20 37.25 -25.43
C LYS A 8 -7.39 37.92 -24.32
N ALA A 9 -7.99 38.06 -23.14
CA ALA A 9 -7.24 38.46 -21.96
C ALA A 9 -6.01 37.55 -21.84
N ARG A 10 -4.82 38.11 -21.94
CA ARG A 10 -3.56 37.37 -21.69
C ARG A 10 -3.62 36.95 -20.23
N ILE A 11 -3.82 35.66 -19.98
CA ILE A 11 -3.64 35.07 -18.66
C ILE A 11 -2.22 35.46 -18.22
N SER A 12 -2.11 36.16 -17.09
CA SER A 12 -0.81 36.57 -16.59
C SER A 12 -0.05 35.33 -16.13
N ALA A 13 1.11 35.11 -16.76
CA ALA A 13 2.03 34.05 -16.32
C ALA A 13 2.40 34.19 -14.82
N THR A 14 2.19 35.36 -14.26
CA THR A 14 2.41 35.68 -12.84
C THR A 14 1.47 34.92 -11.93
N ASP A 15 0.16 34.79 -12.28
CA ASP A 15 -0.84 34.16 -11.40
C ASP A 15 -0.59 32.63 -11.21
N LEU A 16 -0.06 31.98 -12.26
CA LEU A 16 0.33 30.54 -12.16
C LEU A 16 1.49 30.28 -11.21
N LEU A 17 2.35 31.29 -11.01
CA LEU A 17 3.54 31.18 -10.17
C LEU A 17 3.31 31.70 -8.76
N ASP A 18 2.15 32.30 -8.48
CA ASP A 18 1.85 32.88 -7.17
C ASP A 18 1.74 31.81 -6.09
N GLY A 19 2.36 32.13 -4.95
CA GLY A 19 2.40 31.23 -3.79
C GLY A 19 3.26 29.96 -4.00
N LEU A 20 4.07 29.90 -5.06
CA LEU A 20 5.14 28.90 -5.20
C LEU A 20 6.42 29.42 -4.55
N ASP A 21 7.12 28.53 -3.87
CA ASP A 21 8.49 28.81 -3.41
C ASP A 21 9.49 28.82 -4.60
N PRO A 22 10.73 29.29 -4.39
CA PRO A 22 11.71 29.40 -5.46
C PRO A 22 11.98 28.08 -6.19
N GLU A 23 12.05 26.96 -5.48
CA GLU A 23 12.33 25.65 -6.03
C GLU A 23 11.11 25.11 -6.80
N GLN A 24 9.90 25.26 -6.27
CA GLN A 24 8.67 24.91 -6.99
C GLN A 24 8.54 25.76 -8.26
N ARG A 25 8.82 27.08 -8.17
CA ARG A 25 8.80 27.99 -9.30
C ARG A 25 9.82 27.55 -10.37
N ALA A 26 11.06 27.21 -9.97
CA ALA A 26 12.07 26.71 -10.88
C ALA A 26 11.62 25.45 -11.62
N ALA A 27 10.98 24.50 -10.93
CA ALA A 27 10.44 23.28 -11.54
C ALA A 27 9.30 23.59 -12.52
N VAL A 28 8.42 24.54 -12.21
CA VAL A 28 7.28 24.93 -13.06
C VAL A 28 7.75 25.58 -14.36
N ILE A 29 8.71 26.50 -14.31
CA ILE A 29 9.21 27.26 -15.48
C ILE A 29 10.39 26.60 -16.18
N ALA A 30 10.87 25.43 -15.71
CA ALA A 30 11.95 24.70 -16.34
C ALA A 30 11.67 24.52 -17.84
N PRO A 31 12.65 24.63 -18.73
CA PRO A 31 12.48 24.44 -20.18
C PRO A 31 11.81 23.12 -20.52
N ARG A 32 11.30 23.02 -21.74
CA ARG A 32 10.93 21.70 -22.33
C ARG A 32 12.17 20.84 -22.41
N GLY A 33 11.96 19.52 -22.41
CA GLY A 33 13.02 18.54 -22.36
C GLY A 33 12.96 17.75 -21.07
N PRO A 34 14.04 17.05 -20.70
CA PRO A 34 14.05 16.19 -19.53
C PRO A 34 14.15 17.00 -18.23
N VAL A 35 13.17 16.84 -17.36
CA VAL A 35 13.10 17.51 -16.04
C VAL A 35 12.91 16.48 -14.96
N CYS A 36 13.79 16.49 -13.96
CA CYS A 36 13.71 15.63 -12.78
C CYS A 36 13.44 16.49 -11.54
N VAL A 37 12.29 16.26 -10.90
CA VAL A 37 11.93 16.93 -9.64
C VAL A 37 12.09 15.92 -8.51
N LEU A 38 13.17 16.05 -7.76
CA LEU A 38 13.38 15.29 -6.53
C LEU A 38 12.62 15.99 -5.40
N ALA A 39 11.54 15.38 -4.93
CA ALA A 39 10.59 16.05 -4.06
C ALA A 39 10.26 15.20 -2.85
N GLY A 40 10.72 15.60 -1.67
CA GLY A 40 10.44 14.91 -0.42
C GLY A 40 8.96 14.90 -0.04
N ALA A 41 8.65 14.26 1.09
CA ALA A 41 7.30 14.28 1.64
C ALA A 41 6.86 15.72 1.92
N GLY A 42 5.57 16.01 1.73
CA GLY A 42 4.99 17.31 2.10
C GLY A 42 5.44 18.53 1.28
N THR A 43 6.33 18.37 0.28
CA THR A 43 6.92 19.49 -0.48
C THR A 43 6.04 20.03 -1.62
N GLY A 44 4.80 19.57 -1.72
CA GLY A 44 3.87 20.04 -2.74
C GLY A 44 4.11 19.47 -4.14
N LYS A 45 4.60 18.22 -4.26
CA LYS A 45 4.80 17.49 -5.53
C LYS A 45 3.66 17.71 -6.52
N THR A 46 2.45 17.29 -6.16
CA THR A 46 1.27 17.34 -7.03
C THR A 46 0.92 18.78 -7.44
N ARG A 47 1.09 19.77 -6.52
CA ARG A 47 0.90 21.20 -6.83
C ARG A 47 1.90 21.68 -7.89
N THR A 48 3.16 21.33 -7.72
CA THR A 48 4.24 21.71 -8.65
C THR A 48 4.00 21.12 -10.04
N VAL A 49 3.67 19.82 -10.08
CA VAL A 49 3.38 19.08 -11.32
C VAL A 49 2.20 19.66 -12.08
N THR A 50 1.06 19.90 -11.41
CA THR A 50 -0.15 20.46 -12.05
C THR A 50 0.10 21.86 -12.57
N ARG A 51 0.83 22.70 -11.83
CA ARG A 51 1.19 24.04 -12.28
C ARG A 51 2.21 24.03 -13.41
N ARG A 52 3.14 23.05 -13.46
CA ARG A 52 4.03 22.87 -14.62
C ARG A 52 3.25 22.51 -15.87
N ILE A 53 2.32 21.54 -15.79
CA ILE A 53 1.44 21.22 -16.93
C ILE A 53 0.69 22.47 -17.38
N ALA A 54 0.07 23.17 -16.46
CA ALA A 54 -0.68 24.40 -16.74
C ALA A 54 0.22 25.48 -17.38
N HIS A 55 1.45 25.64 -16.90
CA HIS A 55 2.43 26.57 -17.49
C HIS A 55 2.79 26.21 -18.92
N LEU A 56 3.13 24.94 -19.19
CA LEU A 56 3.47 24.49 -20.54
C LEU A 56 2.33 24.71 -21.54
N VAL A 57 1.07 24.47 -21.12
CA VAL A 57 -0.10 24.65 -21.95
C VAL A 57 -0.43 26.14 -22.12
N SER A 58 -0.49 26.92 -21.04
CA SER A 58 -0.85 28.35 -21.08
C SER A 58 0.18 29.20 -21.81
N SER A 59 1.46 28.80 -21.78
CA SER A 59 2.54 29.46 -22.53
C SER A 59 2.62 29.02 -24.00
N GLY A 60 1.74 28.10 -24.44
CA GLY A 60 1.69 27.62 -25.82
C GLY A 60 2.85 26.67 -26.19
N HIS A 61 3.60 26.17 -25.22
CA HIS A 61 4.69 25.21 -25.46
C HIS A 61 4.18 23.86 -25.94
N VAL A 62 2.98 23.44 -25.49
CA VAL A 62 2.31 22.20 -25.85
C VAL A 62 0.80 22.38 -25.79
N ALA A 63 0.05 21.75 -26.69
CA ALA A 63 -1.41 21.72 -26.58
C ALA A 63 -1.85 20.76 -25.45
N ALA A 64 -2.95 21.09 -24.76
CA ALA A 64 -3.46 20.28 -23.65
C ALA A 64 -3.69 18.80 -24.02
N GLY A 65 -4.19 18.54 -25.25
CA GLY A 65 -4.40 17.18 -25.78
C GLY A 65 -3.10 16.41 -26.09
N GLN A 66 -1.96 17.09 -26.10
CA GLN A 66 -0.63 16.51 -26.37
C GLN A 66 0.14 16.18 -25.09
N VAL A 67 -0.44 16.48 -23.92
CA VAL A 67 0.16 16.12 -22.62
C VAL A 67 -0.45 14.81 -22.12
N LEU A 68 0.40 13.86 -21.77
CA LEU A 68 0.01 12.65 -21.07
C LEU A 68 0.69 12.62 -19.69
N ALA A 69 -0.11 12.82 -18.64
CA ALA A 69 0.35 12.69 -17.27
C ALA A 69 0.00 11.30 -16.74
N VAL A 70 0.99 10.62 -16.17
CA VAL A 70 0.79 9.28 -15.57
C VAL A 70 1.13 9.29 -14.10
N THR A 71 0.33 8.57 -13.33
CA THR A 71 0.46 8.42 -11.89
C THR A 71 0.36 6.96 -11.50
N PHE A 72 0.75 6.63 -10.27
CA PHE A 72 0.69 5.27 -9.77
C PHE A 72 -0.74 4.81 -9.45
N THR A 73 -1.62 5.71 -8.98
CA THR A 73 -2.98 5.35 -8.55
C THR A 73 -4.05 6.14 -9.31
N THR A 74 -5.24 5.52 -9.48
CA THR A 74 -6.42 6.17 -10.07
C THR A 74 -6.85 7.40 -9.26
N ARG A 75 -6.70 7.35 -7.93
CA ARG A 75 -6.97 8.49 -7.05
C ARG A 75 -6.06 9.68 -7.37
N ALA A 76 -4.74 9.48 -7.47
CA ALA A 76 -3.80 10.54 -7.82
C ALA A 76 -4.07 11.13 -9.20
N ALA A 77 -4.43 10.27 -10.19
CA ALA A 77 -4.86 10.73 -11.51
C ALA A 77 -6.14 11.59 -11.43
N GLY A 78 -7.11 11.18 -10.62
CA GLY A 78 -8.34 11.94 -10.36
C GLY A 78 -8.05 13.30 -9.73
N GLU A 79 -7.24 13.32 -8.68
CA GLU A 79 -6.84 14.55 -7.99
C GLU A 79 -6.09 15.52 -8.93
N MET A 80 -5.20 15.00 -9.75
CA MET A 80 -4.48 15.81 -10.76
C MET A 80 -5.46 16.45 -11.76
N ARG A 81 -6.43 15.69 -12.28
CA ARG A 81 -7.47 16.22 -13.17
C ARG A 81 -8.30 17.30 -12.50
N THR A 82 -8.73 17.08 -11.25
CA THR A 82 -9.51 18.06 -10.50
C THR A 82 -8.75 19.36 -10.33
N ARG A 83 -7.49 19.31 -9.91
CA ARG A 83 -6.64 20.51 -9.76
C ARG A 83 -6.42 21.25 -11.09
N LEU A 84 -6.24 20.54 -12.20
CA LEU A 84 -6.09 21.17 -13.52
C LEU A 84 -7.39 21.85 -13.97
N ARG A 85 -8.58 21.25 -13.68
CA ARG A 85 -9.89 21.86 -13.94
C ARG A 85 -10.10 23.12 -13.08
N GLU A 86 -9.72 23.08 -11.81
CA GLU A 86 -9.78 24.24 -10.89
C GLU A 86 -8.92 25.40 -11.39
N LEU A 87 -7.66 25.13 -11.79
CA LEU A 87 -6.77 26.16 -12.38
C LEU A 87 -7.37 26.76 -13.65
N ALA A 88 -8.00 25.94 -14.49
CA ALA A 88 -8.69 26.40 -15.70
C ALA A 88 -9.96 27.21 -15.36
N ALA A 89 -10.78 26.75 -14.42
CA ALA A 89 -12.04 27.38 -14.04
C ALA A 89 -11.85 28.74 -13.36
N THR A 90 -10.79 28.88 -12.55
CA THR A 90 -10.45 30.14 -11.86
C THR A 90 -9.76 31.17 -12.75
N GLY A 91 -9.47 30.82 -14.02
CA GLY A 91 -8.78 31.72 -14.96
C GLY A 91 -7.28 31.87 -14.69
N VAL A 92 -6.73 31.09 -13.77
CA VAL A 92 -5.28 31.07 -13.46
C VAL A 92 -4.50 30.35 -14.57
N ALA A 93 -5.13 29.40 -15.26
CA ALA A 93 -4.55 28.68 -16.39
C ALA A 93 -5.45 28.75 -17.65
N ASP A 94 -4.89 28.37 -18.80
CA ASP A 94 -5.67 28.25 -20.04
C ASP A 94 -6.85 27.28 -19.84
N PRO A 95 -8.07 27.61 -20.30
CA PRO A 95 -9.25 26.75 -20.14
C PRO A 95 -9.05 25.31 -20.66
N SER A 96 -8.21 25.13 -21.67
CA SER A 96 -7.92 23.79 -22.22
C SER A 96 -7.16 22.89 -21.23
N CYS A 97 -6.51 23.44 -20.19
CA CYS A 97 -5.82 22.65 -19.15
C CYS A 97 -6.74 21.61 -18.49
N GLY A 98 -8.06 21.91 -18.38
CA GLY A 98 -9.03 20.96 -17.87
C GLY A 98 -9.22 19.70 -18.73
N THR A 99 -8.73 19.68 -19.96
CA THR A 99 -8.82 18.53 -20.89
C THR A 99 -7.56 17.65 -20.92
N VAL A 100 -6.51 18.00 -20.15
CA VAL A 100 -5.29 17.24 -20.06
C VAL A 100 -5.58 15.82 -19.57
N GLN A 101 -4.93 14.84 -20.22
CA GLN A 101 -5.10 13.43 -19.88
C GLN A 101 -4.17 13.07 -18.69
N ALA A 102 -4.77 12.82 -17.53
CA ALA A 102 -4.06 12.23 -16.38
C ALA A 102 -4.64 10.85 -16.08
N ARG A 103 -3.80 9.80 -16.08
CA ARG A 103 -4.19 8.39 -15.99
C ARG A 103 -3.14 7.59 -15.21
N THR A 104 -3.48 6.34 -14.84
CA THR A 104 -2.45 5.34 -14.47
C THR A 104 -1.82 4.76 -15.75
N PHE A 105 -0.64 4.14 -15.64
CA PHE A 105 -0.01 3.43 -16.76
C PHE A 105 -0.97 2.45 -17.42
N HIS A 106 -1.60 1.58 -16.63
CA HIS A 106 -2.55 0.58 -17.12
C HIS A 106 -3.78 1.18 -17.82
N ALA A 107 -4.34 2.27 -17.25
CA ALA A 107 -5.50 2.92 -17.87
C ALA A 107 -5.13 3.64 -19.18
N ALA A 108 -3.92 4.18 -19.28
CA ALA A 108 -3.41 4.76 -20.52
C ALA A 108 -3.14 3.66 -21.58
N ALA A 109 -2.45 2.59 -21.19
CA ALA A 109 -2.16 1.45 -22.04
C ALA A 109 -3.42 0.76 -22.57
N MET A 110 -4.40 0.46 -21.69
CA MET A 110 -5.67 -0.14 -22.10
C MET A 110 -6.40 0.68 -23.16
N ARG A 111 -6.44 2.02 -23.00
CA ARG A 111 -7.09 2.90 -23.98
C ARG A 111 -6.38 2.87 -25.33
N GLN A 112 -5.04 2.89 -25.32
CA GLN A 112 -4.21 2.84 -26.51
C GLN A 112 -4.35 1.49 -27.20
N LEU A 113 -4.24 0.43 -26.45
CA LEU A 113 -4.34 -0.94 -26.96
C LEU A 113 -5.69 -1.18 -27.64
N ARG A 114 -6.82 -0.75 -27.05
CA ARG A 114 -8.14 -0.83 -27.67
C ARG A 114 -8.21 -0.09 -29.01
N TYR A 115 -7.52 1.04 -29.12
CA TYR A 115 -7.51 1.83 -30.36
C TYR A 115 -6.63 1.21 -31.44
N PHE A 116 -5.45 0.70 -31.06
CA PHE A 116 -4.48 0.17 -32.02
C PHE A 116 -4.67 -1.33 -32.33
N TRP A 117 -5.36 -2.07 -31.48
CA TRP A 117 -5.49 -3.53 -31.58
C TRP A 117 -5.85 -4.06 -32.97
N PRO A 118 -6.87 -3.52 -33.69
CA PRO A 118 -7.22 -4.03 -35.01
C PRO A 118 -6.10 -3.87 -36.06
N ARG A 119 -5.19 -2.93 -35.84
CA ARG A 119 -4.08 -2.65 -36.76
C ARG A 119 -2.82 -3.45 -36.43
N VAL A 120 -2.65 -3.89 -35.19
CA VAL A 120 -1.46 -4.59 -34.72
C VAL A 120 -1.66 -6.10 -34.70
N ILE A 121 -2.81 -6.55 -34.16
CA ILE A 121 -3.13 -7.97 -33.95
C ILE A 121 -4.17 -8.48 -34.96
N GLY A 122 -4.97 -7.60 -35.58
CA GLY A 122 -6.01 -7.96 -36.52
C GLY A 122 -7.35 -8.23 -35.87
N GLU A 123 -8.11 -9.22 -36.41
CA GLU A 123 -9.48 -9.49 -36.00
C GLU A 123 -9.61 -10.32 -34.69
N THR A 124 -8.52 -10.79 -34.14
CA THR A 124 -8.55 -11.56 -32.89
C THR A 124 -9.14 -10.70 -31.77
N SER A 125 -10.23 -11.17 -31.16
CA SER A 125 -10.82 -10.50 -30.00
C SER A 125 -10.01 -10.74 -28.74
N TRP A 126 -10.06 -9.78 -27.81
CA TRP A 126 -9.47 -9.96 -26.50
C TRP A 126 -10.41 -9.52 -25.37
N GLN A 127 -10.24 -10.11 -24.20
CA GLN A 127 -10.96 -9.79 -22.99
C GLN A 127 -9.99 -9.57 -21.83
N LEU A 128 -10.32 -8.61 -20.96
CA LEU A 128 -9.54 -8.38 -19.75
C LEU A 128 -9.86 -9.48 -18.72
N MET A 129 -8.82 -10.11 -18.21
CA MET A 129 -8.93 -11.06 -17.10
C MET A 129 -8.91 -10.28 -15.77
N ASP A 130 -10.08 -9.94 -15.26
CA ASP A 130 -10.22 -9.21 -13.99
C ASP A 130 -9.74 -10.00 -12.77
N ARG A 131 -9.78 -11.35 -12.84
CA ARG A 131 -9.43 -12.25 -11.75
C ARG A 131 -8.47 -13.33 -12.23
N LYS A 132 -7.20 -13.20 -11.88
CA LYS A 132 -6.14 -14.17 -12.21
C LYS A 132 -6.27 -15.48 -11.42
N PHE A 133 -6.80 -15.43 -10.18
CA PHE A 133 -6.82 -16.54 -9.23
C PHE A 133 -7.33 -17.88 -9.81
N PRO A 134 -8.48 -17.96 -10.54
CA PRO A 134 -8.94 -19.23 -11.11
C PRO A 134 -7.97 -19.81 -12.15
N ALA A 135 -7.38 -18.96 -13.00
CA ALA A 135 -6.44 -19.37 -14.05
C ALA A 135 -5.12 -19.84 -13.43
N VAL A 136 -4.59 -19.12 -12.43
CA VAL A 136 -3.38 -19.51 -11.70
C VAL A 136 -3.60 -20.81 -10.94
N ARG A 137 -4.77 -21.02 -10.32
CA ARG A 137 -5.12 -22.29 -9.65
C ARG A 137 -5.13 -23.46 -10.63
N GLN A 138 -5.71 -23.28 -11.82
CA GLN A 138 -5.71 -24.28 -12.87
C GLN A 138 -4.28 -24.58 -13.37
N ALA A 139 -3.48 -23.55 -13.59
CA ALA A 139 -2.08 -23.67 -13.97
C ALA A 139 -1.23 -24.41 -12.91
N ALA A 140 -1.45 -24.10 -11.62
CA ALA A 140 -0.81 -24.79 -10.50
C ALA A 140 -1.18 -26.26 -10.44
N GLN A 141 -2.47 -26.60 -10.63
CA GLN A 141 -2.93 -27.99 -10.70
C GLN A 141 -2.24 -28.76 -11.83
N ALA A 142 -2.15 -28.20 -13.03
CA ALA A 142 -1.47 -28.79 -14.16
C ALA A 142 0.05 -28.98 -13.92
N ALA A 143 0.67 -28.11 -13.20
CA ALA A 143 2.09 -28.18 -12.81
C ALA A 143 2.35 -29.08 -11.59
N ARG A 144 1.31 -29.62 -10.96
CA ARG A 144 1.36 -30.38 -9.69
C ARG A 144 1.91 -29.55 -8.52
N ALA A 145 1.65 -28.26 -8.53
CA ALA A 145 1.92 -27.35 -7.40
C ALA A 145 0.73 -27.34 -6.42
N SER A 146 0.94 -26.76 -5.23
CA SER A 146 -0.14 -26.57 -4.27
C SER A 146 -1.26 -25.69 -4.83
N THR A 147 -2.52 -26.08 -4.58
CA THR A 147 -3.73 -25.37 -5.01
C THR A 147 -4.53 -24.79 -3.84
N ASP A 148 -3.95 -24.78 -2.63
CA ASP A 148 -4.57 -24.11 -1.50
C ASP A 148 -4.63 -22.58 -1.75
N PRO A 149 -5.62 -21.89 -1.16
CA PRO A 149 -5.86 -20.49 -1.49
C PRO A 149 -4.67 -19.56 -1.23
N ASP A 150 -3.85 -19.84 -0.22
CA ASP A 150 -2.71 -18.98 0.12
C ASP A 150 -1.56 -19.21 -0.85
N SER A 151 -1.20 -20.47 -1.14
CA SER A 151 -0.22 -20.79 -2.18
C SER A 151 -0.62 -20.21 -3.55
N VAL A 152 -1.88 -20.28 -3.94
CA VAL A 152 -2.34 -19.68 -5.22
C VAL A 152 -2.21 -18.16 -5.22
N ARG A 153 -2.43 -17.49 -4.07
CA ARG A 153 -2.20 -16.03 -3.96
C ARG A 153 -0.71 -15.70 -4.11
N ASP A 154 0.15 -16.49 -3.47
CA ASP A 154 1.61 -16.29 -3.56
C ASP A 154 2.11 -16.54 -4.98
N LEU A 155 1.64 -17.60 -5.65
CA LEU A 155 1.95 -17.86 -7.06
C LEU A 155 1.45 -16.73 -7.97
N THR A 156 0.27 -16.16 -7.69
CA THR A 156 -0.27 -15.02 -8.46
C THR A 156 0.59 -13.78 -8.31
N ALA A 157 0.97 -13.44 -7.07
CA ALA A 157 1.83 -12.30 -6.79
C ALA A 157 3.22 -12.46 -7.44
N GLU A 158 3.74 -13.68 -7.47
CA GLU A 158 5.03 -13.98 -8.08
C GLU A 158 4.99 -13.87 -9.60
N ILE A 159 3.90 -14.31 -10.27
CA ILE A 159 3.70 -14.07 -11.71
C ILE A 159 3.65 -12.58 -12.01
N GLU A 160 2.95 -11.79 -11.19
CA GLU A 160 2.88 -10.33 -11.33
C GLU A 160 4.27 -9.69 -11.18
N TRP A 161 5.03 -10.13 -10.18
CA TRP A 161 6.41 -9.68 -10.01
C TRP A 161 7.28 -10.01 -11.22
N ALA A 162 7.26 -11.25 -11.68
CA ALA A 162 8.06 -11.68 -12.84
C ALA A 162 7.73 -10.85 -14.10
N LYS A 163 6.43 -10.67 -14.39
CA LYS A 163 5.99 -9.84 -15.53
C LYS A 163 6.39 -8.38 -15.38
N SER A 164 6.24 -7.82 -14.18
CA SER A 164 6.63 -6.43 -13.90
C SER A 164 8.13 -6.18 -14.09
N ARG A 165 8.95 -7.24 -13.90
CA ARG A 165 10.40 -7.26 -14.09
C ARG A 165 10.83 -7.64 -15.52
N LEU A 166 9.88 -7.93 -16.41
CA LEU A 166 10.13 -8.43 -17.77
C LEU A 166 10.84 -9.79 -17.81
N ILE A 167 10.58 -10.63 -16.79
CA ILE A 167 11.14 -11.99 -16.70
C ILE A 167 10.16 -12.95 -17.40
N ALA A 168 10.62 -13.57 -18.49
CA ALA A 168 9.86 -14.61 -19.15
C ALA A 168 9.81 -15.91 -18.32
N PRO A 169 8.82 -16.80 -18.54
CA PRO A 169 8.75 -18.04 -17.78
C PRO A 169 10.05 -18.86 -17.82
N ASP A 170 10.70 -18.94 -18.96
CA ASP A 170 11.92 -19.74 -19.14
C ASP A 170 13.15 -19.14 -18.43
N ASP A 171 13.15 -17.82 -18.21
CA ASP A 171 14.25 -17.10 -17.54
C ASP A 171 14.06 -17.04 -16.02
N TYR A 172 12.89 -17.44 -15.49
CA TYR A 172 12.52 -17.24 -14.11
C TYR A 172 13.50 -17.89 -13.11
N ALA A 173 13.88 -19.14 -13.33
CA ALA A 173 14.75 -19.86 -12.41
C ALA A 173 16.12 -19.17 -12.23
N SER A 174 16.68 -18.63 -13.31
CA SER A 174 17.94 -17.87 -13.26
C SER A 174 17.76 -16.53 -12.57
N ALA A 175 16.68 -15.80 -12.90
CA ALA A 175 16.40 -14.48 -12.36
C ALA A 175 16.18 -14.51 -10.84
N VAL A 176 15.52 -15.54 -10.30
CA VAL A 176 15.30 -15.69 -8.85
C VAL A 176 16.61 -15.85 -8.10
N VAL A 177 17.57 -16.57 -8.66
CA VAL A 177 18.91 -16.76 -8.06
C VAL A 177 19.69 -15.44 -8.11
N GLU A 178 19.66 -14.74 -9.25
CA GLU A 178 20.37 -13.45 -9.42
C GLU A 178 19.83 -12.35 -8.49
N GLU A 179 18.51 -12.30 -8.31
CA GLU A 179 17.84 -11.32 -7.46
C GLU A 179 17.85 -11.71 -5.98
N GLY A 180 18.29 -12.93 -5.63
CA GLY A 180 18.27 -13.46 -4.26
C GLY A 180 16.85 -13.54 -3.68
N ARG A 181 15.86 -13.86 -4.54
CA ARG A 181 14.44 -13.86 -4.18
C ARG A 181 13.98 -15.23 -3.70
N ASP A 182 13.15 -15.26 -2.66
CA ASP A 182 12.49 -16.49 -2.22
C ASP A 182 11.29 -16.77 -3.12
N SER A 183 11.36 -17.88 -3.87
CA SER A 183 10.25 -18.34 -4.72
C SER A 183 9.18 -19.04 -3.86
N PRO A 184 7.87 -18.82 -4.13
CA PRO A 184 6.78 -19.49 -3.41
C PRO A 184 6.67 -20.99 -3.66
N ALA A 185 7.37 -21.51 -4.66
CA ALA A 185 7.51 -22.92 -4.98
C ALA A 185 8.93 -23.17 -5.53
N PRO A 186 9.42 -24.43 -5.61
CA PRO A 186 10.67 -24.69 -6.30
C PRO A 186 10.68 -24.03 -7.69
N PRO A 187 11.76 -23.33 -8.07
CA PRO A 187 11.79 -22.50 -9.28
C PRO A 187 11.32 -23.24 -10.56
N GLU A 188 11.67 -24.53 -10.70
CA GLU A 188 11.26 -25.34 -11.85
C GLU A 188 9.75 -25.66 -11.84
N ILE A 189 9.14 -25.76 -10.66
CA ILE A 189 7.70 -25.94 -10.52
C ILE A 189 6.99 -24.63 -10.84
N PHE A 190 7.47 -23.52 -10.30
CA PHE A 190 6.91 -22.19 -10.59
C PHE A 190 7.01 -21.86 -12.09
N THR A 191 8.14 -22.13 -12.73
CA THR A 191 8.33 -21.98 -14.19
C THR A 191 7.20 -22.67 -14.95
N ARG A 192 6.87 -23.93 -14.60
CA ARG A 192 5.75 -24.66 -15.22
C ARG A 192 4.38 -24.04 -14.93
N VAL A 193 4.18 -23.55 -13.70
CA VAL A 193 2.93 -22.83 -13.35
C VAL A 193 2.79 -21.60 -14.22
N TYR A 194 3.85 -20.82 -14.37
CA TYR A 194 3.85 -19.60 -15.16
C TYR A 194 3.65 -19.89 -16.66
N GLN A 195 4.33 -20.90 -17.22
CA GLN A 195 4.12 -21.35 -18.61
C GLN A 195 2.68 -21.79 -18.85
N ASN A 196 2.12 -22.63 -17.98
CA ASN A 196 0.73 -23.08 -18.05
C ASN A 196 -0.26 -21.91 -17.96
N TYR A 197 0.00 -20.93 -17.08
CA TYR A 197 -0.82 -19.74 -16.95
C TYR A 197 -0.85 -18.92 -18.25
N GLU A 198 0.31 -18.71 -18.88
CA GLU A 198 0.39 -17.99 -20.17
C GLU A 198 -0.32 -18.75 -21.29
N GLN A 199 -0.20 -20.08 -21.32
CA GLN A 199 -0.91 -20.93 -22.29
C GLN A 199 -2.44 -20.88 -22.15
N LEU A 200 -2.95 -20.86 -20.93
CA LEU A 200 -4.39 -20.75 -20.67
C LEU A 200 -5.00 -19.45 -21.20
N LYS A 201 -4.24 -18.38 -21.29
CA LYS A 201 -4.69 -17.09 -21.81
C LYS A 201 -4.90 -17.06 -23.32
N VAL A 202 -4.22 -17.93 -24.05
CA VAL A 202 -4.26 -18.02 -25.53
C VAL A 202 -5.12 -19.20 -26.01
N SER A 203 -5.84 -19.87 -25.11
CA SER A 203 -6.65 -21.02 -25.42
C SER A 203 -8.04 -20.59 -25.92
N GLY A 204 -8.33 -20.81 -27.21
CA GLY A 204 -9.61 -20.50 -27.86
C GLY A 204 -9.54 -19.30 -28.84
N ASP A 205 -10.70 -18.85 -29.30
CA ASP A 205 -10.82 -17.78 -30.30
C ASP A 205 -10.63 -16.35 -29.71
N THR A 206 -10.59 -16.23 -28.38
CA THR A 206 -10.45 -14.96 -27.67
C THR A 206 -9.21 -14.99 -26.78
N MET A 207 -8.34 -14.02 -26.95
CA MET A 207 -7.17 -13.86 -26.11
C MET A 207 -7.55 -13.22 -24.76
N MET A 208 -7.16 -13.86 -23.67
CA MET A 208 -7.34 -13.31 -22.32
C MET A 208 -6.10 -12.49 -21.94
N LEU A 209 -6.27 -11.20 -21.67
CA LEU A 209 -5.18 -10.32 -21.23
C LEU A 209 -5.34 -10.01 -19.75
N ASP A 210 -4.29 -10.20 -18.97
CA ASP A 210 -4.22 -9.63 -17.62
C ASP A 210 -3.74 -8.16 -17.64
N PHE A 211 -3.65 -7.54 -16.46
CA PHE A 211 -3.25 -6.13 -16.40
C PHE A 211 -1.81 -5.89 -16.89
N ASP A 212 -0.89 -6.83 -16.64
CA ASP A 212 0.50 -6.70 -17.09
C ASP A 212 0.60 -6.86 -18.61
N ASP A 213 -0.24 -7.71 -19.20
CA ASP A 213 -0.31 -7.87 -20.65
C ASP A 213 -0.70 -6.58 -21.37
N LEU A 214 -1.58 -5.76 -20.75
CA LEU A 214 -1.92 -4.46 -21.34
C LEU A 214 -0.67 -3.59 -21.56
N LEU A 215 0.28 -3.65 -20.64
CA LEU A 215 1.54 -2.92 -20.74
C LEU A 215 2.48 -3.58 -21.76
N ILE A 216 2.63 -4.90 -21.71
CA ILE A 216 3.47 -5.68 -22.62
C ILE A 216 3.05 -5.45 -24.07
N PHE A 217 1.76 -5.67 -24.38
CA PHE A 217 1.25 -5.48 -25.75
C PHE A 217 1.25 -4.03 -26.20
N THR A 218 1.08 -3.07 -25.28
CA THR A 218 1.19 -1.64 -25.64
C THR A 218 2.63 -1.28 -26.01
N ALA A 219 3.63 -1.74 -25.26
CA ALA A 219 5.03 -1.52 -25.60
C ALA A 219 5.40 -2.17 -26.92
N ALA A 220 5.06 -3.46 -27.10
CA ALA A 220 5.32 -4.20 -28.33
C ALA A 220 4.65 -3.55 -29.56
N ALA A 221 3.40 -3.10 -29.44
CA ALA A 221 2.69 -2.43 -30.54
C ALA A 221 3.42 -1.16 -31.04
N LEU A 222 4.05 -0.41 -30.12
CA LEU A 222 4.80 0.80 -30.45
C LEU A 222 6.24 0.52 -30.91
N GLU A 223 6.83 -0.56 -30.41
CA GLU A 223 8.19 -0.97 -30.76
C GLU A 223 8.26 -1.62 -32.16
N GLU A 224 7.24 -2.43 -32.50
CA GLU A 224 7.22 -3.24 -33.72
C GLU A 224 6.49 -2.59 -34.90
N ASN A 225 5.65 -1.55 -34.64
CA ASN A 225 4.88 -0.90 -35.69
C ASN A 225 5.14 0.61 -35.74
N ALA A 226 6.01 1.03 -36.66
CA ALA A 226 6.40 2.43 -36.82
C ALA A 226 5.20 3.35 -37.08
N VAL A 227 4.20 2.93 -37.87
CA VAL A 227 3.00 3.73 -38.16
C VAL A 227 2.18 4.02 -36.91
N VAL A 228 2.01 3.01 -36.06
CA VAL A 228 1.33 3.15 -34.77
C VAL A 228 2.13 4.05 -33.84
N ALA A 229 3.45 3.87 -33.80
CA ALA A 229 4.34 4.68 -32.97
C ALA A 229 4.30 6.16 -33.38
N ASP A 230 4.35 6.46 -34.67
CA ASP A 230 4.34 7.83 -35.22
C ASP A 230 3.00 8.51 -34.90
N GLU A 231 1.87 7.83 -35.14
CA GLU A 231 0.54 8.37 -34.80
C GLU A 231 0.40 8.66 -33.30
N PHE A 232 0.88 7.75 -32.45
CA PHE A 232 0.88 7.95 -31.00
C PHE A 232 1.73 9.16 -30.60
N ARG A 233 2.95 9.25 -31.16
CA ARG A 233 3.91 10.29 -30.85
C ARG A 233 3.49 11.66 -31.39
N ASP A 234 2.73 11.72 -32.46
CA ASP A 234 2.11 12.95 -32.94
C ASP A 234 1.00 13.45 -32.02
N ARG A 235 0.27 12.52 -31.43
CA ARG A 235 -0.80 12.83 -30.46
C ARG A 235 -0.25 13.28 -29.10
N TYR A 236 0.78 12.58 -28.56
CA TYR A 236 1.35 12.88 -27.25
C TYR A 236 2.80 13.31 -27.39
N ARG A 237 3.06 14.55 -27.01
CA ARG A 237 4.39 15.18 -27.19
C ARG A 237 5.11 15.50 -25.88
N SER A 238 4.41 15.59 -24.78
CA SER A 238 4.98 15.85 -23.46
C SER A 238 4.45 14.83 -22.46
N PHE A 239 5.37 14.20 -21.73
CA PHE A 239 5.07 13.18 -20.74
C PHE A 239 5.42 13.68 -19.34
N LEU A 240 4.55 13.34 -18.40
CA LEU A 240 4.80 13.64 -17.01
C LEU A 240 4.50 12.40 -16.17
N VAL A 241 5.47 11.98 -15.33
CA VAL A 241 5.35 10.79 -14.48
C VAL A 241 5.49 11.20 -13.02
N ASP A 242 4.42 11.01 -12.25
CA ASP A 242 4.43 11.18 -10.79
C ASP A 242 4.78 9.86 -10.09
N GLU A 243 5.35 9.94 -8.88
CA GLU A 243 5.83 8.79 -8.10
C GLU A 243 6.82 7.91 -8.87
N TYR A 244 7.74 8.54 -9.63
CA TYR A 244 8.64 7.84 -10.54
C TYR A 244 9.58 6.83 -9.86
N GLN A 245 9.78 6.92 -8.55
CA GLN A 245 10.53 5.95 -7.75
C GLN A 245 9.83 4.57 -7.64
N ASP A 246 8.53 4.48 -7.96
CA ASP A 246 7.77 3.22 -7.88
C ASP A 246 7.56 2.57 -9.26
N VAL A 247 8.16 3.10 -10.31
CA VAL A 247 8.04 2.57 -11.67
C VAL A 247 8.73 1.21 -11.77
N THR A 248 8.03 0.24 -12.36
CA THR A 248 8.58 -1.10 -12.65
C THR A 248 9.33 -1.10 -13.99
N PRO A 249 10.22 -2.06 -14.27
CA PRO A 249 10.84 -2.23 -15.58
C PRO A 249 9.84 -2.32 -16.73
N LEU A 250 8.71 -2.99 -16.55
CA LEU A 250 7.64 -3.07 -17.55
C LEU A 250 7.01 -1.69 -17.82
N GLN A 251 6.72 -0.91 -16.79
CA GLN A 251 6.19 0.45 -16.94
C GLN A 251 7.22 1.38 -17.59
N GLN A 252 8.50 1.20 -17.26
CA GLN A 252 9.58 1.97 -17.90
C GLN A 252 9.68 1.62 -19.38
N ARG A 253 9.58 0.35 -19.77
CA ARG A 253 9.55 -0.06 -21.18
C ARG A 253 8.40 0.62 -21.93
N VAL A 254 7.21 0.67 -21.36
CA VAL A 254 6.06 1.40 -21.93
C VAL A 254 6.36 2.88 -22.08
N LEU A 255 6.94 3.52 -21.07
CA LEU A 255 7.32 4.93 -21.11
C LEU A 255 8.38 5.18 -22.20
N ASP A 256 9.34 4.29 -22.35
CA ASP A 256 10.37 4.36 -23.39
C ASP A 256 9.78 4.23 -24.79
N ALA A 257 8.84 3.29 -24.98
CA ALA A 257 8.11 3.13 -26.24
C ALA A 257 7.26 4.37 -26.58
N TRP A 258 6.62 4.99 -25.57
CA TRP A 258 5.89 6.24 -25.74
C TRP A 258 6.81 7.40 -26.13
N LEU A 259 7.93 7.54 -25.44
CA LEU A 259 8.88 8.63 -25.65
C LEU A 259 9.61 8.50 -27.00
N GLY A 260 10.03 7.27 -27.34
CA GLY A 260 10.93 7.03 -28.50
C GLY A 260 12.26 7.73 -28.28
N GLU A 261 12.76 8.40 -29.31
CA GLU A 261 14.02 9.18 -29.27
C GLU A 261 13.83 10.60 -28.68
N ARG A 262 12.63 10.96 -28.24
CA ARG A 262 12.35 12.28 -27.68
C ARG A 262 12.70 12.33 -26.20
N ASP A 263 12.79 13.53 -25.66
CA ASP A 263 13.24 13.81 -24.30
C ASP A 263 12.28 14.70 -23.49
N ASP A 264 11.12 15.08 -24.05
CA ASP A 264 10.13 15.93 -23.34
C ASP A 264 9.41 15.12 -22.24
N LEU A 265 10.14 14.85 -21.18
CA LEU A 265 9.77 14.04 -20.05
C LEU A 265 10.01 14.79 -18.73
N THR A 266 8.97 15.00 -17.97
CA THR A 266 9.08 15.46 -16.59
C THR A 266 8.81 14.29 -15.64
N VAL A 267 9.73 14.00 -14.74
CA VAL A 267 9.55 12.98 -13.69
C VAL A 267 9.58 13.64 -12.32
N VAL A 268 8.75 13.12 -11.41
CA VAL A 268 8.71 13.58 -10.02
C VAL A 268 8.73 12.37 -9.10
N GLY A 269 9.56 12.40 -8.06
CA GLY A 269 9.68 11.29 -7.14
C GLY A 269 10.53 11.57 -5.91
N ASP A 270 10.42 10.63 -4.97
CA ASP A 270 11.24 10.56 -3.76
C ASP A 270 11.76 9.13 -3.58
N ALA A 271 13.05 8.91 -3.81
CA ALA A 271 13.65 7.58 -3.65
C ALA A 271 13.51 7.02 -2.21
N ASN A 272 13.34 7.89 -1.22
CA ASN A 272 13.11 7.49 0.17
C ASN A 272 11.68 7.02 0.43
N GLN A 273 10.76 7.15 -0.53
CA GLN A 273 9.40 6.62 -0.48
C GLN A 273 9.20 5.38 -1.36
N THR A 274 10.27 4.74 -1.85
CA THR A 274 10.19 3.45 -2.55
C THR A 274 9.90 2.34 -1.54
N ILE A 275 8.67 1.83 -1.53
CA ILE A 275 8.17 0.81 -0.60
C ILE A 275 7.42 -0.33 -1.29
N TYR A 276 7.53 -0.43 -2.62
CA TYR A 276 6.85 -1.44 -3.44
C TYR A 276 7.84 -2.31 -4.23
N SER A 277 9.06 -2.54 -3.70
CA SER A 277 10.05 -3.37 -4.39
C SER A 277 9.57 -4.82 -4.54
N PHE A 278 8.76 -5.31 -3.60
CA PHE A 278 8.15 -6.64 -3.66
C PHE A 278 7.21 -6.83 -4.86
N THR A 279 6.69 -5.75 -5.46
CA THR A 279 5.91 -5.77 -6.71
C THR A 279 6.75 -5.53 -7.97
N GLY A 280 8.08 -5.43 -7.83
CA GLY A 280 9.01 -5.16 -8.94
C GLY A 280 9.35 -3.69 -9.16
N ALA A 281 8.84 -2.76 -8.32
CA ALA A 281 9.21 -1.36 -8.39
C ALA A 281 10.68 -1.13 -8.06
N THR A 282 11.32 -0.16 -8.72
CA THR A 282 12.72 0.17 -8.48
C THR A 282 12.99 1.67 -8.58
N PRO A 283 13.72 2.27 -7.61
CA PRO A 283 14.12 3.66 -7.68
C PRO A 283 15.25 3.91 -8.71
N ALA A 284 15.78 2.86 -9.33
CA ALA A 284 16.95 2.95 -10.21
C ALA A 284 16.77 3.96 -11.35
N TYR A 285 15.57 4.07 -11.90
CA TYR A 285 15.27 5.01 -12.98
C TYR A 285 15.34 6.46 -12.51
N LEU A 286 14.82 6.77 -11.33
CA LEU A 286 14.93 8.09 -10.71
C LEU A 286 16.39 8.42 -10.36
N LEU A 287 17.11 7.47 -9.75
CA LEU A 287 18.52 7.64 -9.34
C LEU A 287 19.47 7.84 -10.53
N ASN A 288 19.17 7.22 -11.67
CA ASN A 288 19.99 7.31 -12.88
C ASN A 288 19.43 8.29 -13.91
N PHE A 289 18.42 9.12 -13.58
CA PHE A 289 17.77 10.02 -14.55
C PHE A 289 18.76 10.96 -15.23
N SER A 290 19.60 11.67 -14.47
CA SER A 290 20.62 12.56 -15.03
C SER A 290 21.72 11.84 -15.82
N ARG A 291 21.95 10.55 -15.55
CA ARG A 291 22.88 9.73 -16.36
C ARG A 291 22.27 9.40 -17.73
N ARG A 292 20.97 9.13 -17.74
CA ARG A 292 20.22 8.86 -18.98
C ARG A 292 20.03 10.13 -19.80
N PHE A 293 19.73 11.25 -19.13
CA PHE A 293 19.52 12.56 -19.73
C PHE A 293 20.54 13.56 -19.17
N PRO A 294 21.74 13.66 -19.75
CA PRO A 294 22.79 14.55 -19.21
C PRO A 294 22.38 16.03 -19.16
N GLU A 295 21.52 16.47 -20.07
CA GLU A 295 21.01 17.86 -20.17
C GLU A 295 19.77 18.09 -19.27
N ALA A 296 19.41 17.13 -18.42
CA ALA A 296 18.21 17.23 -17.59
C ALA A 296 18.29 18.38 -16.59
N THR A 297 17.22 19.16 -16.50
CA THR A 297 17.03 20.10 -15.39
C THR A 297 16.64 19.33 -14.13
N VAL A 298 17.49 19.36 -13.10
CA VAL A 298 17.22 18.69 -11.80
C VAL A 298 16.86 19.73 -10.77
N VAL A 299 15.66 19.62 -10.19
CA VAL A 299 15.17 20.49 -9.12
C VAL A 299 14.94 19.69 -7.85
N ARG A 300 15.35 20.22 -6.70
CA ARG A 300 15.13 19.60 -5.38
C ARG A 300 14.13 20.40 -4.58
N LEU A 301 12.99 19.78 -4.22
CA LEU A 301 11.99 20.36 -3.34
C LEU A 301 12.23 19.85 -1.91
N VAL A 302 12.62 20.73 -1.02
CA VAL A 302 12.98 20.38 0.36
C VAL A 302 12.07 21.07 1.41
N ARG A 303 11.26 22.05 1.01
CA ARG A 303 10.36 22.79 1.93
C ARG A 303 9.09 21.96 2.16
N ASP A 304 8.94 21.43 3.39
CA ASP A 304 7.76 20.67 3.79
C ASP A 304 6.66 21.61 4.31
N TYR A 305 5.52 21.61 3.62
CA TYR A 305 4.32 22.40 3.96
C TYR A 305 3.24 21.58 4.67
N ARG A 306 3.47 20.25 4.80
CA ARG A 306 2.53 19.34 5.42
C ARG A 306 2.71 19.28 6.93
N SER A 307 3.91 19.01 7.37
CA SER A 307 4.22 18.59 8.73
C SER A 307 4.84 19.72 9.56
N THR A 308 4.64 19.65 10.87
CA THR A 308 5.34 20.56 11.80
C THR A 308 6.85 20.27 11.81
N PRO A 309 7.70 21.26 12.15
CA PRO A 309 9.15 21.07 12.19
C PRO A 309 9.61 19.91 13.06
N GLN A 310 8.88 19.56 14.13
CA GLN A 310 9.18 18.45 15.03
C GLN A 310 8.98 17.09 14.32
N VAL A 311 7.90 16.93 13.56
CA VAL A 311 7.65 15.73 12.76
C VAL A 311 8.68 15.62 11.63
N VAL A 312 9.01 16.73 10.97
CA VAL A 312 10.02 16.80 9.91
C VAL A 312 11.41 16.44 10.46
N GLY A 313 11.77 16.95 11.65
CA GLY A 313 13.03 16.60 12.32
C GLY A 313 13.17 15.10 12.52
N LEU A 314 12.14 14.44 13.11
CA LEU A 314 12.14 12.98 13.27
C LEU A 314 12.22 12.24 11.93
N ALA A 315 11.53 12.71 10.90
CA ALA A 315 11.60 12.10 9.56
C ALA A 315 13.02 12.18 8.96
N ASN A 316 13.68 13.33 9.09
CA ASN A 316 15.08 13.51 8.66
C ASN A 316 16.02 12.58 9.43
N ASP A 317 15.85 12.44 10.74
CA ASP A 317 16.69 11.56 11.56
C ASP A 317 16.50 10.09 11.19
N VAL A 318 15.24 9.65 10.96
CA VAL A 318 14.93 8.27 10.52
C VAL A 318 15.63 7.95 9.21
N ILE A 319 15.50 8.84 8.21
CA ILE A 319 16.12 8.60 6.90
C ILE A 319 17.61 8.95 6.89
N GLY A 320 18.05 9.80 7.82
CA GLY A 320 19.45 10.13 8.06
C GLY A 320 20.32 8.92 8.40
N ALA A 321 19.74 7.94 9.09
CA ALA A 321 20.36 6.68 9.44
C ALA A 321 20.36 5.63 8.30
N ALA A 322 19.74 5.93 7.14
CA ALA A 322 19.68 5.01 5.99
C ALA A 322 21.07 4.77 5.37
N ARG A 323 21.27 3.57 4.81
CA ARG A 323 22.48 3.12 4.15
C ARG A 323 22.25 2.80 2.67
N GLY A 324 23.33 2.52 1.95
CA GLY A 324 23.29 2.11 0.54
C GLY A 324 23.13 3.27 -0.45
N ARG A 325 22.89 2.94 -1.73
CA ARG A 325 22.87 3.92 -2.84
C ARG A 325 21.81 5.00 -2.71
N ILE A 326 20.65 4.68 -2.17
CA ILE A 326 19.54 5.63 -1.99
C ILE A 326 19.91 6.71 -0.97
N ALA A 327 20.72 6.37 0.03
CA ALA A 327 21.18 7.30 1.05
C ALA A 327 21.90 8.54 0.49
N GLY A 328 22.56 8.42 -0.67
CA GLY A 328 23.22 9.54 -1.37
C GLY A 328 22.25 10.54 -2.01
N MET A 329 20.96 10.19 -2.15
CA MET A 329 19.92 11.05 -2.74
C MET A 329 18.96 11.62 -1.70
N ARG A 330 19.34 11.58 -0.42
CA ARG A 330 18.53 12.13 0.67
C ARG A 330 18.27 13.62 0.46
N LEU A 331 17.03 14.01 0.75
CA LEU A 331 16.62 15.39 0.85
C LEU A 331 16.45 15.70 2.34
N GLU A 332 17.18 16.68 2.83
CA GLU A 332 16.98 17.22 4.18
C GLU A 332 15.77 18.17 4.12
N LEU A 333 14.66 17.74 4.69
CA LEU A 333 13.42 18.49 4.65
C LEU A 333 13.44 19.65 5.66
N VAL A 334 12.83 20.77 5.29
CA VAL A 334 12.71 21.97 6.12
C VAL A 334 11.24 22.28 6.34
N GLY A 335 10.72 22.03 7.55
CA GLY A 335 9.34 22.33 7.91
C GLY A 335 9.00 23.79 7.76
N GLN A 336 7.88 24.10 7.09
CA GLN A 336 7.42 25.47 6.86
C GLN A 336 6.23 25.87 7.75
N ARG A 337 5.64 24.89 8.48
CA ARG A 337 4.57 25.19 9.45
C ARG A 337 5.12 25.76 10.74
N ALA A 338 4.24 26.34 11.54
CA ALA A 338 4.56 26.71 12.92
C ALA A 338 4.97 25.46 13.74
N ASN A 339 5.73 25.69 14.82
CA ASN A 339 6.09 24.61 15.73
C ASN A 339 4.85 23.92 16.30
N GLY A 340 4.88 22.61 16.33
CA GLY A 340 3.87 21.73 16.88
C GLY A 340 4.36 21.00 18.13
N PRO A 341 3.61 20.01 18.61
CA PRO A 341 4.04 19.16 19.71
C PRO A 341 5.20 18.24 19.29
N GLU A 342 6.03 17.88 20.27
CA GLU A 342 7.06 16.88 20.06
C GLU A 342 6.44 15.50 19.80
N PRO A 343 7.05 14.67 18.93
CA PRO A 343 6.64 13.28 18.75
C PRO A 343 6.73 12.50 20.06
N GLU A 344 5.69 11.72 20.35
CA GLU A 344 5.58 11.00 21.61
C GLU A 344 5.94 9.52 21.43
N PHE A 345 6.77 9.00 22.36
CA PHE A 345 7.21 7.60 22.39
C PHE A 345 6.63 6.93 23.63
N THR A 346 5.86 5.85 23.45
CA THR A 346 5.19 5.20 24.58
C THR A 346 5.32 3.68 24.51
N GLN A 347 5.84 3.09 25.59
CA GLN A 347 5.93 1.66 25.80
C GLN A 347 4.73 1.15 26.59
N PHE A 348 4.20 -0.01 26.20
CA PHE A 348 3.14 -0.70 26.89
C PHE A 348 3.55 -2.13 27.27
N ASP A 349 2.85 -2.70 28.24
CA ASP A 349 3.11 -4.05 28.70
C ASP A 349 2.70 -5.12 27.70
N ASP A 350 1.56 -4.92 27.01
CA ASP A 350 1.00 -5.82 26.00
C ASP A 350 0.20 -5.06 24.93
N GLU A 351 -0.20 -5.75 23.84
CA GLU A 351 -0.91 -5.16 22.71
C GLU A 351 -2.30 -4.62 23.08
N ALA A 352 -2.99 -5.22 24.07
CA ALA A 352 -4.30 -4.74 24.49
C ALA A 352 -4.18 -3.41 25.24
N THR A 353 -3.21 -3.28 26.14
CA THR A 353 -2.91 -2.01 26.84
C THR A 353 -2.38 -0.94 25.88
N GLU A 354 -1.63 -1.31 24.86
CA GLU A 354 -1.22 -0.40 23.79
C GLU A 354 -2.43 0.16 23.04
N ALA A 355 -3.35 -0.70 22.59
CA ALA A 355 -4.54 -0.32 21.85
C ALA A 355 -5.48 0.56 22.70
N ALA A 356 -5.71 0.20 23.98
CA ALA A 356 -6.48 1.00 24.93
C ALA A 356 -5.83 2.38 25.18
N GLY A 357 -4.49 2.43 25.29
CA GLY A 357 -3.73 3.66 25.43
C GLY A 357 -3.86 4.59 24.24
N ILE A 358 -3.81 4.05 23.02
CA ILE A 358 -4.06 4.79 21.77
C ILE A 358 -5.50 5.32 21.74
N ALA A 359 -6.50 4.49 22.04
CA ALA A 359 -7.90 4.91 22.08
C ALA A 359 -8.14 6.06 23.08
N ALA A 360 -7.54 5.98 24.27
CA ALA A 360 -7.58 7.06 25.25
C ALA A 360 -6.95 8.36 24.76
N ARG A 361 -5.85 8.26 23.97
CA ARG A 361 -5.18 9.41 23.36
C ARG A 361 -6.04 10.05 22.28
N ILE A 362 -6.66 9.24 21.43
CA ILE A 362 -7.61 9.71 20.42
C ILE A 362 -8.72 10.53 21.07
N LYS A 363 -9.33 10.05 22.16
CA LYS A 363 -10.34 10.82 22.90
C LYS A 363 -9.83 12.16 23.42
N LYS A 364 -8.58 12.22 23.90
CA LYS A 364 -7.98 13.48 24.34
C LYS A 364 -7.81 14.48 23.19
N LEU A 365 -7.42 13.99 22.00
CA LEU A 365 -7.29 14.84 20.82
C LEU A 365 -8.67 15.29 20.30
N GLN A 366 -9.69 14.40 20.30
CA GLN A 366 -11.07 14.78 19.98
C GLN A 366 -11.58 15.87 20.91
N ALA A 367 -11.31 15.76 22.22
CA ALA A 367 -11.70 16.79 23.21
C ALA A 367 -10.98 18.14 22.97
N ARG A 368 -9.85 18.14 22.23
CA ARG A 368 -9.14 19.36 21.81
C ARG A 368 -9.57 19.84 20.42
N GLY A 369 -10.57 19.20 19.81
CA GLY A 369 -11.14 19.63 18.52
C GLY A 369 -10.54 18.95 17.29
N VAL A 370 -9.64 17.96 17.41
CA VAL A 370 -9.13 17.22 16.25
C VAL A 370 -10.23 16.24 15.78
N PRO A 371 -10.70 16.32 14.52
CA PRO A 371 -11.72 15.41 14.00
C PRO A 371 -11.24 13.96 13.94
N ALA A 372 -12.12 12.98 14.12
CA ALA A 372 -11.78 11.57 14.02
C ALA A 372 -11.28 11.20 12.62
N SER A 373 -11.85 11.80 11.58
CA SER A 373 -11.43 11.62 10.17
C SER A 373 -9.99 12.10 9.89
N GLU A 374 -9.47 13.00 10.74
CA GLU A 374 -8.10 13.52 10.66
C GLU A 374 -7.14 12.76 11.60
N MET A 375 -7.51 11.55 12.03
CA MET A 375 -6.66 10.68 12.84
C MET A 375 -6.48 9.32 12.17
N ALA A 376 -5.29 8.73 12.32
CA ALA A 376 -5.02 7.38 11.81
C ALA A 376 -4.18 6.56 12.78
N ILE A 377 -4.49 5.25 12.87
CA ILE A 377 -3.62 4.23 13.47
C ILE A 377 -2.99 3.45 12.31
N LEU A 378 -1.67 3.51 12.21
CA LEU A 378 -0.91 2.87 11.17
C LEU A 378 -0.07 1.73 11.75
N PHE A 379 -0.15 0.56 11.11
CA PHE A 379 0.53 -0.66 11.53
C PHE A 379 1.23 -1.34 10.34
N ARG A 380 2.10 -2.31 10.61
CA ARG A 380 2.90 -2.98 9.57
C ARG A 380 2.12 -4.03 8.80
N ILE A 381 1.32 -4.85 9.47
CA ILE A 381 0.56 -5.96 8.87
C ILE A 381 -0.92 -5.85 9.22
N ASN A 382 -1.79 -6.24 8.28
CA ASN A 382 -3.25 -6.12 8.44
C ASN A 382 -3.80 -6.89 9.65
N ALA A 383 -3.19 -8.01 10.03
CA ALA A 383 -3.60 -8.79 11.20
C ALA A 383 -3.49 -8.02 12.53
N GLN A 384 -2.74 -6.90 12.57
CA GLN A 384 -2.69 -6.04 13.76
C GLN A 384 -3.95 -5.18 13.95
N SER A 385 -4.81 -5.05 12.93
CA SER A 385 -5.99 -4.18 13.02
C SER A 385 -6.96 -4.63 14.10
N GLU A 386 -7.10 -5.95 14.34
CA GLU A 386 -8.11 -6.54 15.21
C GLU A 386 -8.09 -5.96 16.64
N VAL A 387 -6.91 -5.87 17.24
CA VAL A 387 -6.76 -5.33 18.62
C VAL A 387 -7.15 -3.85 18.69
N TYR A 388 -6.84 -3.08 17.66
CA TYR A 388 -7.20 -1.65 17.59
C TYR A 388 -8.68 -1.45 17.28
N GLU A 389 -9.27 -2.27 16.41
CA GLU A 389 -10.72 -2.29 16.13
C GLU A 389 -11.51 -2.58 17.41
N GLN A 390 -11.09 -3.57 18.20
CA GLN A 390 -11.71 -3.88 19.47
C GLN A 390 -11.61 -2.70 20.46
N ALA A 391 -10.41 -2.12 20.64
CA ALA A 391 -10.21 -1.01 21.57
C ALA A 391 -10.99 0.25 21.18
N LEU A 392 -11.08 0.56 19.88
CA LEU A 392 -11.89 1.69 19.39
C LEU A 392 -13.38 1.43 19.57
N THR A 393 -13.86 0.19 19.37
CA THR A 393 -15.25 -0.22 19.60
C THR A 393 -15.62 -0.06 21.08
N GLU A 394 -14.80 -0.58 22.00
CA GLU A 394 -14.99 -0.44 23.45
C GLU A 394 -15.00 1.03 23.89
N ALA A 395 -14.12 1.83 23.27
CA ALA A 395 -14.05 3.27 23.50
C ALA A 395 -15.18 4.05 22.82
N LYS A 396 -16.04 3.42 22.00
CA LYS A 396 -17.10 4.06 21.19
C LYS A 396 -16.57 5.14 20.25
N ILE A 397 -15.41 4.90 19.64
CA ILE A 397 -14.79 5.77 18.64
C ILE A 397 -15.10 5.18 17.26
N PRO A 398 -15.74 5.94 16.36
CA PRO A 398 -15.97 5.48 14.99
C PRO A 398 -14.64 5.31 14.25
N PHE A 399 -14.53 4.26 13.43
CA PHE A 399 -13.33 3.99 12.64
C PHE A 399 -13.67 3.36 11.29
N GLN A 400 -12.70 3.42 10.37
CA GLN A 400 -12.73 2.74 9.08
C GLN A 400 -11.42 1.97 8.86
N VAL A 401 -11.51 0.75 8.35
CA VAL A 401 -10.33 -0.05 7.98
C VAL A 401 -10.04 0.13 6.50
N ARG A 402 -8.82 0.57 6.16
CA ARG A 402 -8.36 0.64 4.78
C ARG A 402 -7.48 -0.56 4.45
N GLY A 403 -7.74 -1.19 3.29
CA GLY A 403 -7.06 -2.42 2.87
C GLY A 403 -7.85 -3.70 3.15
N GLY A 404 -9.04 -3.59 3.79
CA GLY A 404 -10.06 -4.63 3.88
C GLY A 404 -10.97 -4.68 2.64
N GLU A 405 -12.16 -5.32 2.73
CA GLU A 405 -13.15 -5.26 1.65
C GLU A 405 -13.42 -3.81 1.25
N GLY A 406 -13.16 -3.49 0.00
CA GLY A 406 -13.31 -2.12 -0.50
C GLY A 406 -14.75 -1.65 -0.29
N PHE A 407 -14.94 -0.37 0.07
CA PHE A 407 -16.24 0.25 0.37
C PHE A 407 -17.34 -0.16 -0.62
N PHE A 408 -17.06 -0.05 -1.92
CA PHE A 408 -18.01 -0.40 -2.98
C PHE A 408 -18.20 -1.92 -3.17
N SER A 409 -17.41 -2.76 -2.51
CA SER A 409 -17.55 -4.21 -2.51
C SER A 409 -18.45 -4.72 -1.39
N ARG A 410 -18.77 -3.89 -0.40
CA ARG A 410 -19.65 -4.21 0.72
C ARG A 410 -21.06 -4.50 0.25
N THR A 411 -21.70 -5.49 0.85
CA THR A 411 -23.03 -5.95 0.45
C THR A 411 -24.09 -4.83 0.50
N GLU A 412 -24.12 -4.05 1.58
CA GLU A 412 -25.04 -2.92 1.77
C GLU A 412 -24.80 -1.80 0.75
N VAL A 413 -23.57 -1.52 0.38
CA VAL A 413 -23.21 -0.50 -0.62
C VAL A 413 -23.62 -0.97 -2.02
N LYS A 414 -23.40 -2.26 -2.37
CA LYS A 414 -23.88 -2.83 -3.63
C LYS A 414 -25.40 -2.78 -3.75
N GLN A 415 -26.12 -3.08 -2.66
CA GLN A 415 -27.58 -2.97 -2.62
C GLN A 415 -28.04 -1.51 -2.81
N ALA A 416 -27.40 -0.57 -2.11
CA ALA A 416 -27.67 0.87 -2.24
C ALA A 416 -27.41 1.39 -3.67
N MET A 417 -26.29 1.00 -4.25
CA MET A 417 -25.95 1.33 -5.65
C MET A 417 -26.97 0.76 -6.64
N GLY A 418 -27.44 -0.47 -6.41
CA GLY A 418 -28.51 -1.09 -7.19
C GLY A 418 -29.82 -0.31 -7.08
N ALA A 419 -30.20 0.13 -5.88
CA ALA A 419 -31.40 0.93 -5.65
C ALA A 419 -31.31 2.32 -6.29
N LEU A 420 -30.18 3.00 -6.20
CA LEU A 420 -29.96 4.29 -6.86
C LEU A 420 -30.01 4.15 -8.38
N ARG A 421 -29.48 3.06 -8.94
CA ARG A 421 -29.58 2.76 -10.38
C ARG A 421 -31.03 2.55 -10.81
N ALA A 422 -31.77 1.72 -10.06
CA ALA A 422 -33.19 1.50 -10.33
C ALA A 422 -34.00 2.80 -10.24
N ALA A 423 -33.67 3.68 -9.29
CA ALA A 423 -34.27 5.00 -9.20
C ALA A 423 -33.93 5.89 -10.43
N ALA A 424 -32.66 5.86 -10.90
CA ALA A 424 -32.23 6.65 -12.06
C ALA A 424 -32.92 6.23 -13.39
N ASP A 425 -33.42 5.00 -13.47
CA ASP A 425 -34.17 4.48 -14.64
C ASP A 425 -35.68 4.81 -14.60
N ARG A 426 -36.17 5.37 -13.49
CA ARG A 426 -37.58 5.79 -13.36
C ARG A 426 -37.83 7.09 -14.08
N SER A 427 -38.97 7.17 -14.74
CA SER A 427 -39.45 8.39 -15.46
C SER A 427 -40.39 9.27 -14.63
N ASP A 428 -40.74 8.83 -13.40
CA ASP A 428 -41.71 9.49 -12.50
C ASP A 428 -41.03 10.21 -11.31
N LEU A 429 -39.76 10.47 -11.41
CA LEU A 429 -39.02 11.23 -10.38
C LEU A 429 -39.39 12.73 -10.51
N PRO A 430 -39.69 13.41 -9.38
CA PRO A 430 -39.96 14.84 -9.40
C PRO A 430 -38.66 15.62 -9.70
N ASP A 431 -38.75 16.55 -10.67
CA ASP A 431 -37.61 17.37 -11.11
C ASP A 431 -37.22 18.46 -10.10
N ASP A 432 -38.08 18.74 -9.11
CA ASP A 432 -37.92 19.81 -8.12
C ASP A 432 -37.36 19.36 -6.75
N VAL A 433 -37.09 18.05 -6.58
CA VAL A 433 -36.53 17.52 -5.35
C VAL A 433 -34.99 17.58 -5.41
N PRO A 434 -34.32 18.22 -4.42
CA PRO A 434 -32.87 18.24 -4.33
C PRO A 434 -32.29 16.82 -4.32
N LEU A 435 -31.15 16.63 -5.02
CA LEU A 435 -30.53 15.31 -5.23
C LEU A 435 -30.18 14.59 -3.93
N ASP A 436 -29.72 15.31 -2.91
CA ASP A 436 -29.42 14.78 -1.58
C ASP A 436 -30.66 14.18 -0.90
N ARG A 437 -31.80 14.86 -0.99
CA ARG A 437 -33.07 14.36 -0.46
C ARG A 437 -33.57 13.14 -1.23
N LEU A 438 -33.40 13.14 -2.54
CA LEU A 438 -33.78 12.02 -3.38
C LEU A 438 -32.93 10.78 -3.03
N VAL A 439 -31.62 10.94 -2.92
CA VAL A 439 -30.72 9.87 -2.51
C VAL A 439 -31.09 9.33 -1.13
N ARG A 440 -31.35 10.23 -0.16
CA ARG A 440 -31.79 9.82 1.17
C ARG A 440 -33.08 8.99 1.11
N ALA A 441 -34.08 9.43 0.36
CA ALA A 441 -35.36 8.72 0.20
C ALA A 441 -35.16 7.31 -0.38
N VAL A 442 -34.24 7.14 -1.32
CA VAL A 442 -33.88 5.83 -1.90
C VAL A 442 -33.13 4.94 -0.89
N LEU A 443 -32.30 5.51 0.00
CA LEU A 443 -31.49 4.74 0.94
C LEU A 443 -32.21 4.38 2.26
N VAL A 444 -33.25 5.12 2.65
CA VAL A 444 -34.05 4.84 3.88
C VAL A 444 -34.55 3.39 3.92
N PRO A 445 -35.16 2.80 2.87
CA PRO A 445 -35.58 1.40 2.88
C PRO A 445 -34.44 0.40 3.03
N HIS A 446 -33.20 0.82 2.78
CA HIS A 446 -32.00 -0.01 2.88
C HIS A 446 -31.29 0.11 4.24
N GLY A 447 -31.85 0.89 5.18
CA GLY A 447 -31.37 0.99 6.56
C GLY A 447 -30.74 2.34 6.93
N LEU A 448 -30.89 3.37 6.11
CA LEU A 448 -30.47 4.73 6.44
C LEU A 448 -31.52 5.39 7.37
N THR A 449 -31.34 5.22 8.67
CA THR A 449 -32.19 5.83 9.72
C THR A 449 -31.67 7.22 10.12
N GLU A 450 -32.49 8.04 10.78
CA GLU A 450 -32.09 9.38 11.28
C GLU A 450 -31.01 9.30 12.35
N ALA A 451 -31.05 8.26 13.21
CA ALA A 451 -30.04 8.02 14.23
C ALA A 451 -29.32 6.69 14.00
N ALA A 452 -28.05 6.63 14.40
CA ALA A 452 -27.28 5.41 14.32
C ALA A 452 -27.90 4.28 15.16
N PRO A 453 -28.11 3.08 14.61
CA PRO A 453 -28.66 1.94 15.33
C PRO A 453 -27.71 1.46 16.45
N PRO A 454 -28.23 0.83 17.53
CA PRO A 454 -27.41 0.45 18.68
C PRO A 454 -26.50 -0.77 18.44
N GLY A 455 -26.78 -1.62 17.45
CA GLY A 455 -25.98 -2.82 17.14
C GLY A 455 -24.77 -2.52 16.28
N GLN A 456 -23.63 -3.17 16.55
CA GLN A 456 -22.36 -2.91 15.82
C GLN A 456 -22.49 -3.14 14.31
N GLN A 457 -22.96 -4.31 13.88
CA GLN A 457 -23.13 -4.60 12.44
C GLN A 457 -24.16 -3.69 11.76
N ALA A 458 -25.26 -3.35 12.48
CA ALA A 458 -26.26 -2.43 11.98
C ALA A 458 -25.69 -1.01 11.86
N ARG A 459 -24.82 -0.60 12.78
CA ARG A 459 -24.12 0.70 12.75
C ARG A 459 -23.13 0.76 11.60
N GLU A 460 -22.32 -0.28 11.36
CA GLU A 460 -21.38 -0.31 10.24
C GLU A 460 -22.09 -0.19 8.89
N ARG A 461 -23.24 -0.87 8.73
CA ARG A 461 -24.08 -0.72 7.55
C ARG A 461 -24.63 0.70 7.41
N TRP A 462 -25.13 1.24 8.50
CA TRP A 462 -25.66 2.60 8.56
C TRP A 462 -24.58 3.63 8.21
N GLU A 463 -23.37 3.51 8.77
CA GLU A 463 -22.22 4.37 8.45
C GLU A 463 -21.82 4.30 6.97
N SER A 464 -21.88 3.12 6.36
CA SER A 464 -21.67 2.96 4.91
C SER A 464 -22.70 3.71 4.09
N LEU A 465 -23.97 3.68 4.47
CA LEU A 465 -25.05 4.38 3.78
C LEU A 465 -24.97 5.89 3.99
N VAL A 466 -24.65 6.36 5.19
CA VAL A 466 -24.39 7.79 5.49
C VAL A 466 -23.22 8.30 4.65
N ALA A 467 -22.17 7.52 4.51
CA ALA A 467 -21.01 7.90 3.71
C ALA A 467 -21.38 8.04 2.22
N LEU A 468 -22.27 7.19 1.71
CA LEU A 468 -22.78 7.27 0.34
C LEU A 468 -23.69 8.49 0.14
N GLU A 469 -24.56 8.80 1.12
CA GLU A 469 -25.41 10.00 1.12
C GLU A 469 -24.57 11.28 1.12
N ARG A 470 -23.56 11.37 2.00
CA ARG A 470 -22.63 12.53 2.06
C ARG A 470 -21.89 12.72 0.74
N LEU A 471 -21.38 11.64 0.16
CA LEU A 471 -20.72 11.71 -1.15
C LEU A 471 -21.64 12.28 -2.23
N ALA A 472 -22.92 11.89 -2.23
CA ALA A 472 -23.89 12.42 -3.17
C ALA A 472 -24.16 13.91 -2.92
N ALA A 473 -24.27 14.33 -1.65
CA ALA A 473 -24.44 15.73 -1.29
C ALA A 473 -23.23 16.59 -1.68
N ASP A 474 -22.01 16.10 -1.46
CA ASP A 474 -20.77 16.78 -1.85
C ASP A 474 -20.69 16.96 -3.37
N LEU A 475 -21.07 15.93 -4.15
CA LEU A 475 -21.11 16.01 -5.60
C LEU A 475 -22.18 16.98 -6.09
N ALA A 476 -23.36 17.00 -5.46
CA ALA A 476 -24.42 17.95 -5.78
C ALA A 476 -24.02 19.40 -5.46
N ALA A 477 -23.29 19.62 -4.37
CA ALA A 477 -22.75 20.94 -4.03
C ALA A 477 -21.72 21.46 -5.05
N MET A 478 -20.88 20.56 -5.60
CA MET A 478 -19.92 20.89 -6.65
C MET A 478 -20.56 21.07 -8.03
N GLN A 479 -21.67 20.39 -8.29
CA GLN A 479 -22.41 20.40 -9.56
C GLN A 479 -23.92 20.60 -9.30
N PRO A 480 -24.41 21.83 -9.18
CA PRO A 480 -25.82 22.13 -8.77
C PRO A 480 -26.91 21.51 -9.65
N ASN A 481 -26.56 21.13 -10.88
CA ASN A 481 -27.50 20.51 -11.84
C ASN A 481 -27.24 19.00 -12.01
N LEU A 482 -26.53 18.37 -11.09
CA LEU A 482 -26.22 16.95 -11.17
C LEU A 482 -27.49 16.12 -11.04
N THR A 483 -27.80 15.32 -12.05
CA THR A 483 -28.95 14.41 -12.06
C THR A 483 -28.59 13.11 -11.34
N ILE A 484 -29.60 12.36 -10.86
CA ILE A 484 -29.38 11.04 -10.24
C ILE A 484 -28.69 10.06 -11.20
N ARG A 485 -28.94 10.16 -12.50
CA ARG A 485 -28.28 9.34 -13.53
C ARG A 485 -26.79 9.63 -13.63
N GLU A 486 -26.42 10.89 -13.63
CA GLU A 486 -25.01 11.32 -13.62
C GLU A 486 -24.32 10.96 -12.30
N LEU A 487 -25.02 11.10 -11.17
CA LEU A 487 -24.54 10.63 -9.86
C LEU A 487 -24.23 9.13 -9.90
N VAL A 488 -25.15 8.30 -10.41
CA VAL A 488 -24.94 6.85 -10.52
C VAL A 488 -23.73 6.52 -11.40
N SER A 489 -23.55 7.25 -12.52
CA SER A 489 -22.39 7.10 -13.40
C SER A 489 -21.09 7.46 -12.67
N GLU A 490 -21.05 8.55 -11.94
CA GLU A 490 -19.89 8.99 -11.15
C GLU A 490 -19.57 7.98 -10.03
N LEU A 491 -20.59 7.48 -9.32
CA LEU A 491 -20.42 6.44 -8.30
C LEU A 491 -19.87 5.13 -8.88
N GLN A 492 -20.31 4.74 -10.09
CA GLN A 492 -19.78 3.57 -10.80
C GLN A 492 -18.33 3.78 -11.23
N GLU A 493 -17.97 4.96 -11.70
CA GLU A 493 -16.58 5.30 -12.02
C GLU A 493 -15.69 5.25 -10.77
N ARG A 494 -16.17 5.77 -9.63
CA ARG A 494 -15.48 5.68 -8.33
C ARG A 494 -15.39 4.26 -7.80
N ALA A 495 -16.42 3.45 -7.98
CA ALA A 495 -16.38 2.03 -7.63
C ALA A 495 -15.34 1.29 -8.47
N ALA A 496 -15.28 1.55 -9.78
CA ALA A 496 -14.28 1.00 -10.68
C ALA A 496 -12.86 1.47 -10.31
N SER A 497 -12.72 2.72 -9.86
CA SER A 497 -11.45 3.29 -9.40
C SER A 497 -11.13 3.03 -7.93
N ARG A 498 -11.97 2.26 -7.22
CA ARG A 498 -11.83 1.93 -5.78
C ARG A 498 -11.66 3.15 -4.87
N GLN A 499 -12.37 4.24 -5.14
CA GLN A 499 -12.36 5.46 -4.33
C GLN A 499 -13.54 5.48 -3.35
N PRO A 500 -13.37 5.05 -2.07
CA PRO A 500 -14.44 5.11 -1.09
C PRO A 500 -14.72 6.57 -0.67
N PRO A 501 -15.96 6.89 -0.25
CA PRO A 501 -16.27 8.17 0.38
C PRO A 501 -15.55 8.30 1.73
N VAL A 502 -15.41 9.54 2.19
CA VAL A 502 -14.82 9.82 3.52
C VAL A 502 -15.85 9.46 4.59
N VAL A 503 -15.51 8.50 5.45
CA VAL A 503 -16.26 8.21 6.68
C VAL A 503 -15.68 9.07 7.79
N ASP A 504 -16.56 9.65 8.63
CA ASP A 504 -16.13 10.47 9.78
C ASP A 504 -15.68 9.56 10.93
N GLY A 505 -14.53 8.93 10.78
CA GLY A 505 -13.97 7.99 11.73
C GLY A 505 -12.45 7.87 11.62
N VAL A 506 -11.82 7.34 12.67
CA VAL A 506 -10.37 7.09 12.70
C VAL A 506 -9.98 6.08 11.62
N THR A 507 -8.97 6.38 10.84
CA THR A 507 -8.48 5.47 9.81
C THR A 507 -7.54 4.41 10.41
N LEU A 508 -7.87 3.14 10.22
CA LEU A 508 -7.00 1.99 10.48
C LEU A 508 -6.39 1.55 9.14
N ALA A 509 -5.07 1.54 9.03
CA ALA A 509 -4.42 1.16 7.78
C ALA A 509 -3.03 0.55 7.99
N SER A 510 -2.60 -0.32 7.07
CA SER A 510 -1.19 -0.67 7.01
C SER A 510 -0.36 0.52 6.52
N LEU A 511 0.92 0.57 6.90
CA LEU A 511 1.86 1.61 6.47
C LEU A 511 1.92 1.73 4.94
N HIS A 512 1.83 0.61 4.21
CA HIS A 512 1.78 0.62 2.74
C HIS A 512 0.52 1.30 2.20
N ALA A 513 -0.65 1.00 2.78
CA ALA A 513 -1.92 1.59 2.37
C ALA A 513 -2.03 3.08 2.74
N ALA A 514 -1.19 3.56 3.66
CA ALA A 514 -1.11 4.96 4.07
C ALA A 514 -0.32 5.85 3.10
N LYS A 515 0.42 5.27 2.14
CA LYS A 515 1.17 6.05 1.14
C LYS A 515 0.23 6.96 0.33
N GLY A 516 0.61 8.23 0.18
CA GLY A 516 -0.21 9.24 -0.49
C GLY A 516 -1.35 9.84 0.35
N LEU A 517 -1.49 9.39 1.62
CA LEU A 517 -2.45 9.94 2.58
C LEU A 517 -1.74 10.80 3.63
N GLU A 518 -2.53 11.55 4.43
CA GLU A 518 -2.02 12.38 5.52
C GLU A 518 -3.14 12.70 6.49
N TRP A 519 -2.78 12.86 7.78
CA TRP A 519 -3.72 13.15 8.87
C TRP A 519 -3.09 14.13 9.87
N ASP A 520 -3.92 14.86 10.61
CA ASP A 520 -3.45 15.77 11.66
C ASP A 520 -2.81 14.99 12.82
N ALA A 521 -3.34 13.80 13.14
CA ALA A 521 -2.78 12.93 14.16
C ALA A 521 -2.55 11.49 13.64
N VAL A 522 -1.34 11.00 13.82
CA VAL A 522 -0.94 9.65 13.41
C VAL A 522 -0.38 8.89 14.61
N PHE A 523 -0.88 7.67 14.79
CA PHE A 523 -0.38 6.69 15.74
C PHE A 523 0.33 5.58 14.98
N LEU A 524 1.66 5.50 15.10
CA LEU A 524 2.45 4.38 14.56
C LEU A 524 2.51 3.30 15.65
N ALA A 525 1.80 2.20 15.43
CA ALA A 525 1.53 1.21 16.45
C ALA A 525 2.26 -0.11 16.20
N GLY A 526 2.57 -0.82 17.29
CA GLY A 526 3.23 -2.14 17.24
C GLY A 526 4.68 -2.09 16.76
N LEU A 527 5.42 -1.02 17.08
CA LEU A 527 6.80 -0.81 16.63
C LEU A 527 7.80 -1.69 17.39
N THR A 528 7.84 -2.96 17.06
CA THR A 528 8.77 -3.96 17.65
C THR A 528 9.63 -4.63 16.60
N ASP A 529 10.85 -5.02 16.94
CA ASP A 529 11.69 -5.88 16.09
C ASP A 529 10.95 -7.20 15.80
N GLY A 530 10.91 -7.57 14.51
CA GLY A 530 10.11 -8.70 14.02
C GLY A 530 8.71 -8.30 13.56
N THR A 531 8.26 -7.07 13.86
CA THR A 531 7.05 -6.47 13.28
C THR A 531 7.43 -5.34 12.31
N LEU A 532 8.20 -4.35 12.79
CA LEU A 532 8.81 -3.30 11.93
C LEU A 532 10.24 -3.03 12.44
N PRO A 533 11.28 -3.49 11.78
CA PRO A 533 11.26 -4.31 10.54
C PRO A 533 10.62 -5.69 10.74
N ILE A 534 10.01 -6.20 9.68
CA ILE A 534 9.36 -7.52 9.70
C ILE A 534 10.40 -8.65 9.84
N SER A 535 10.03 -9.77 10.47
CA SER A 535 10.95 -10.89 10.75
C SER A 535 11.68 -11.40 9.52
N HIS A 536 11.00 -11.44 8.36
CA HIS A 536 11.58 -11.85 7.09
C HIS A 536 12.74 -10.93 6.62
N ALA A 537 12.67 -9.63 6.90
CA ALA A 537 13.76 -8.68 6.62
C ALA A 537 14.95 -8.83 7.60
N LEU A 538 14.74 -9.54 8.72
CA LEU A 538 15.76 -9.79 9.74
C LEU A 538 16.45 -11.16 9.61
N GLY A 539 15.97 -12.03 8.71
CA GLY A 539 16.49 -13.39 8.52
C GLY A 539 17.95 -13.41 8.04
N ASP A 540 18.60 -14.56 8.22
CA ASP A 540 19.99 -14.82 7.76
C ASP A 540 20.07 -14.87 6.21
N ARG A 541 19.89 -13.71 5.60
CA ARG A 541 20.30 -13.49 4.21
C ARG A 541 21.74 -13.00 4.25
N ASP A 542 22.64 -13.79 3.69
CA ASP A 542 24.03 -13.35 3.53
C ASP A 542 24.10 -12.21 2.50
N GLY A 543 24.72 -11.09 2.88
CA GLY A 543 25.14 -10.04 1.98
C GLY A 543 24.14 -8.90 1.75
N THR A 544 24.23 -8.26 0.57
CA THR A 544 23.52 -7.03 0.19
C THR A 544 21.98 -7.13 0.18
N GLY A 545 21.42 -8.32 0.06
CA GLY A 545 19.98 -8.57 0.07
C GLY A 545 19.31 -8.26 1.42
N ALA A 546 19.93 -8.67 2.53
CA ALA A 546 19.41 -8.40 3.88
C ALA A 546 19.46 -6.90 4.23
N GLU A 547 20.55 -6.23 3.84
CA GLU A 547 20.70 -4.79 4.07
C GLU A 547 19.62 -4.00 3.30
N ASN A 548 19.36 -4.36 2.06
CA ASN A 548 18.34 -3.73 1.23
C ASN A 548 16.92 -3.91 1.80
N ALA A 549 16.60 -5.10 2.34
CA ALA A 549 15.31 -5.40 2.96
C ALA A 549 15.09 -4.55 4.24
N ILE A 550 16.10 -4.41 5.09
CA ILE A 550 16.03 -3.56 6.29
C ILE A 550 15.86 -2.09 5.89
N GLU A 551 16.57 -1.64 4.87
CA GLU A 551 16.45 -0.26 4.40
C GLU A 551 15.08 0.03 3.75
N GLU A 552 14.43 -0.95 3.13
CA GLU A 552 13.03 -0.80 2.68
C GLU A 552 12.07 -0.66 3.86
N GLU A 553 12.23 -1.46 4.91
CA GLU A 553 11.44 -1.29 6.15
C GLU A 553 11.69 0.07 6.83
N ARG A 554 12.92 0.61 6.75
CA ARG A 554 13.22 1.97 7.20
C ARG A 554 12.48 3.02 6.36
N ARG A 555 12.44 2.88 5.05
CA ARG A 555 11.66 3.77 4.18
C ARG A 555 10.17 3.66 4.48
N LEU A 556 9.68 2.47 4.79
CA LEU A 556 8.29 2.27 5.20
C LEU A 556 7.99 3.00 6.53
N PHE A 557 8.90 2.92 7.48
CA PHE A 557 8.80 3.70 8.72
C PHE A 557 8.83 5.22 8.46
N TYR A 558 9.73 5.70 7.60
CA TYR A 558 9.77 7.09 7.14
C TYR A 558 8.47 7.53 6.48
N VAL A 559 7.88 6.69 5.63
CA VAL A 559 6.56 6.94 5.04
C VAL A 559 5.53 7.11 6.16
N GLY A 560 5.50 6.23 7.16
CA GLY A 560 4.59 6.33 8.29
C GLY A 560 4.73 7.66 9.05
N VAL A 561 5.95 8.04 9.42
CA VAL A 561 6.26 9.30 10.12
C VAL A 561 5.75 10.50 9.32
N THR A 562 6.02 10.53 8.02
CA THR A 562 5.64 11.66 7.13
C THR A 562 4.15 11.72 6.80
N ARG A 563 3.31 10.83 7.38
CA ARG A 563 1.84 10.92 7.25
C ARG A 563 1.24 11.89 8.27
N ALA A 564 1.93 12.19 9.36
CA ALA A 564 1.49 13.11 10.38
C ALA A 564 1.68 14.57 9.95
N ARG A 565 0.64 15.38 10.12
CA ARG A 565 0.74 16.83 9.95
C ARG A 565 1.21 17.52 11.23
N GLU A 566 0.69 17.08 12.39
CA GLU A 566 0.95 17.79 13.65
C GLU A 566 1.26 16.84 14.81
N HIS A 567 0.38 15.88 15.09
CA HIS A 567 0.53 14.96 16.22
C HIS A 567 1.07 13.62 15.74
N LEU A 568 2.19 13.19 16.30
CA LEU A 568 2.78 11.88 16.01
C LEU A 568 3.05 11.13 17.32
N THR A 569 2.46 9.95 17.43
CA THR A 569 2.66 9.04 18.58
C THR A 569 3.20 7.71 18.07
N LEU A 570 4.31 7.25 18.64
CA LEU A 570 4.98 6.01 18.31
C LEU A 570 4.86 5.06 19.50
N THR A 571 4.29 3.86 19.28
CA THR A 571 4.00 2.93 20.37
C THR A 571 4.52 1.53 20.10
N TRP A 572 4.81 0.82 21.18
CA TRP A 572 5.19 -0.60 21.14
C TRP A 572 4.79 -1.33 22.41
N ALA A 573 4.49 -2.62 22.29
CA ALA A 573 4.14 -3.51 23.39
C ALA A 573 5.21 -4.57 23.63
N LEU A 574 5.53 -4.86 24.89
CA LEU A 574 6.55 -5.86 25.29
C LEU A 574 6.05 -7.31 25.22
N ALA A 575 4.75 -7.54 25.30
CA ALA A 575 4.10 -8.84 25.17
C ALA A 575 2.97 -8.80 24.12
N ARG A 576 2.52 -9.95 23.61
CA ARG A 576 1.36 -10.06 22.72
C ARG A 576 0.05 -10.03 23.49
N GLY A 577 -0.08 -10.82 24.53
CA GLY A 577 -1.31 -10.95 25.32
C GLY A 577 -1.13 -10.45 26.73
N GLU A 578 -2.25 -10.17 27.39
CA GLU A 578 -2.34 -9.75 28.79
C GLU A 578 -1.65 -10.78 29.71
N GLY A 579 -0.75 -10.32 30.57
CA GLY A 579 0.06 -11.19 31.42
C GLY A 579 1.10 -12.04 30.70
N GLY A 580 1.27 -11.84 29.40
CA GLY A 580 2.23 -12.56 28.58
C GLY A 580 3.68 -12.26 28.92
N ARG A 581 4.60 -13.14 28.50
CA ARG A 581 6.03 -12.96 28.75
C ARG A 581 6.54 -11.74 27.95
N LYS A 582 7.16 -10.77 28.61
CA LYS A 582 7.75 -9.55 28.02
C LYS A 582 9.07 -9.89 27.30
N THR A 583 8.96 -10.45 26.10
CA THR A 583 10.12 -10.88 25.29
C THR A 583 10.38 -10.02 24.07
N ARG A 584 9.44 -9.15 23.71
CA ARG A 584 9.54 -8.29 22.54
C ARG A 584 10.46 -7.10 22.82
N LYS A 585 11.17 -6.68 21.80
CA LYS A 585 12.06 -5.52 21.84
C LYS A 585 11.45 -4.39 21.02
N PRO A 586 11.65 -3.12 21.44
CA PRO A 586 11.29 -1.99 20.58
C PRO A 586 12.00 -2.11 19.24
N SER A 587 11.37 -1.59 18.20
CA SER A 587 11.97 -1.53 16.87
C SER A 587 13.36 -0.91 16.92
N ARG A 588 14.32 -1.50 16.22
CA ARG A 588 15.68 -0.95 16.08
C ARG A 588 15.71 0.44 15.45
N PHE A 589 14.65 0.81 14.73
CA PHE A 589 14.51 2.15 14.16
C PHE A 589 14.22 3.21 15.22
N LEU A 590 13.72 2.80 16.39
CA LEU A 590 13.50 3.70 17.54
C LEU A 590 14.75 3.92 18.40
N ALA A 591 15.77 3.08 18.24
CA ALA A 591 16.95 3.10 19.13
C ALA A 591 17.63 4.48 19.27
N PRO A 592 17.73 5.32 18.21
CA PRO A 592 18.32 6.66 18.32
C PRO A 592 17.51 7.64 19.18
N PHE A 593 16.21 7.39 19.38
CA PHE A 593 15.25 8.28 20.02
C PHE A 593 14.91 7.89 21.46
N LEU A 594 15.31 6.70 21.88
CA LEU A 594 15.03 6.20 23.22
C LEU A 594 16.16 6.58 24.21
N PRO A 595 15.85 6.86 25.48
CA PRO A 595 16.85 7.18 26.48
C PRO A 595 17.93 6.10 26.59
N ALA A 596 19.19 6.51 26.73
CA ALA A 596 20.30 5.61 26.96
C ALA A 596 20.08 4.80 28.26
N GLY A 597 19.70 3.51 28.14
CA GLY A 597 19.34 2.65 29.28
C GLY A 597 18.12 1.76 29.01
N SER A 598 17.28 2.07 28.02
CA SER A 598 16.31 1.14 27.50
C SER A 598 17.06 0.00 26.80
N SER A 599 16.76 -1.25 27.13
CA SER A 599 17.50 -2.52 26.91
C SER A 599 18.03 -2.86 25.49
N THR A 600 18.27 -1.90 24.62
CA THR A 600 18.76 -2.10 23.24
C THR A 600 20.28 -2.15 23.10
N GLN A 601 21.07 -1.78 24.12
CA GLN A 601 22.53 -1.72 24.03
C GLN A 601 23.30 -2.98 24.49
N ARG A 602 22.65 -4.15 24.59
CA ARG A 602 23.35 -5.41 24.99
C ARG A 602 23.35 -6.51 23.93
N ALA A 603 23.59 -6.19 22.67
CA ALA A 603 23.72 -7.19 21.62
C ALA A 603 24.93 -6.99 20.68
N ALA A 604 26.04 -6.40 21.16
CA ALA A 604 27.29 -6.29 20.41
C ALA A 604 28.51 -6.81 21.19
N SER A 605 28.35 -7.75 22.11
CA SER A 605 29.47 -8.55 22.64
C SER A 605 29.00 -10.00 22.74
N GLY A 606 29.58 -10.83 21.88
CA GLY A 606 29.28 -12.24 21.84
C GLY A 606 29.43 -12.93 23.19
N LYS A 607 28.28 -13.29 23.76
CA LYS A 607 28.16 -14.44 24.65
C LYS A 607 26.97 -15.24 24.15
N ARG A 608 27.26 -16.45 23.68
CA ARG A 608 26.26 -17.48 23.41
C ARG A 608 25.22 -17.45 24.51
N SER A 609 23.95 -17.28 24.11
CA SER A 609 22.80 -17.53 24.96
C SER A 609 23.00 -18.91 25.58
N LYS A 610 23.12 -18.97 26.93
CA LYS A 610 22.98 -20.23 27.65
C LYS A 610 21.58 -20.75 27.33
N THR A 611 21.53 -21.87 26.62
CA THR A 611 20.30 -22.61 26.34
C THR A 611 19.64 -22.97 27.69
N THR A 612 18.33 -22.99 27.71
CA THR A 612 17.44 -23.42 28.84
C THR A 612 17.82 -24.80 29.42
N ARG A 613 18.81 -25.46 28.86
CA ARG A 613 19.35 -26.77 29.25
C ARG A 613 20.31 -26.76 30.45
N ASP A 614 20.88 -25.62 30.82
CA ASP A 614 21.91 -25.55 31.87
C ASP A 614 21.40 -25.85 33.29
N HIS A 615 20.13 -26.24 33.47
CA HIS A 615 19.49 -26.56 34.75
C HIS A 615 19.01 -28.03 34.86
N LEU A 616 19.09 -28.82 33.76
CA LEU A 616 18.74 -30.24 33.81
C LEU A 616 19.90 -31.03 34.39
N ASP A 617 19.61 -31.97 35.29
CA ASP A 617 20.55 -32.99 35.69
C ASP A 617 20.76 -34.02 34.53
N PRO A 618 21.76 -34.88 34.56
CA PRO A 618 22.03 -35.84 33.49
C PRO A 618 20.85 -36.76 33.15
N ALA A 619 19.99 -37.09 34.11
CA ALA A 619 18.79 -37.90 33.90
C ALA A 619 17.69 -37.10 33.22
N GLY A 620 17.55 -35.81 33.55
CA GLY A 620 16.64 -34.87 32.88
C GLY A 620 17.03 -34.58 31.43
N GLU A 621 18.36 -34.50 31.14
CA GLU A 621 18.83 -34.35 29.75
C GLU A 621 18.48 -35.59 28.88
N GLU A 622 18.70 -36.78 29.42
CA GLU A 622 18.32 -38.02 28.74
C GLU A 622 16.80 -38.10 28.46
N LEU A 623 16.00 -37.73 29.44
CA LEU A 623 14.54 -37.66 29.31
C LEU A 623 14.12 -36.62 28.29
N PHE A 624 14.76 -35.46 28.27
CA PHE A 624 14.47 -34.40 27.27
C PHE A 624 14.75 -34.91 25.85
N GLU A 625 15.84 -35.58 25.58
CA GLU A 625 16.13 -36.08 24.22
C GLU A 625 15.18 -37.24 23.82
N ARG A 626 14.70 -38.05 24.74
CA ARG A 626 13.63 -39.04 24.49
C ARG A 626 12.33 -38.39 24.13
N LEU A 627 11.91 -37.35 24.90
CA LEU A 627 10.68 -36.59 24.64
C LEU A 627 10.75 -35.85 23.29
N LYS A 628 11.90 -35.32 22.93
CA LYS A 628 12.13 -34.65 21.66
C LYS A 628 12.06 -35.64 20.48
N THR A 629 12.58 -36.83 20.62
CA THR A 629 12.50 -37.91 19.61
C THR A 629 11.06 -38.35 19.42
N TRP A 630 10.31 -38.57 20.50
CA TRP A 630 8.91 -38.87 20.47
C TRP A 630 8.09 -37.76 19.79
N ARG A 631 8.32 -36.49 20.17
CA ARG A 631 7.64 -35.34 19.57
C ARG A 631 7.85 -35.27 18.05
N LEU A 632 9.08 -35.52 17.57
CA LEU A 632 9.40 -35.50 16.16
C LEU A 632 8.69 -36.64 15.40
N ALA A 633 8.57 -37.83 15.98
CA ALA A 633 7.81 -38.93 15.41
C ALA A 633 6.32 -38.58 15.33
N THR A 634 5.72 -38.18 16.45
CA THR A 634 4.31 -37.76 16.53
C THR A 634 3.97 -36.61 15.57
N ALA A 635 4.86 -35.64 15.44
CA ALA A 635 4.65 -34.52 14.52
C ALA A 635 4.65 -34.94 13.05
N ARG A 636 5.49 -35.94 12.68
CA ARG A 636 5.49 -36.53 11.32
C ARG A 636 4.23 -37.32 11.05
N ASP A 637 3.77 -38.12 12.01
CA ASP A 637 2.56 -38.94 11.87
C ASP A 637 1.30 -38.07 11.72
N LEU A 638 1.30 -36.89 12.31
CA LEU A 638 0.20 -35.93 12.28
C LEU A 638 0.32 -34.89 11.14
N ASP A 639 1.42 -34.93 10.39
CA ASP A 639 1.75 -33.93 9.35
C ASP A 639 1.67 -32.49 9.84
N VAL A 640 2.26 -32.24 11.05
CA VAL A 640 2.28 -30.91 11.66
C VAL A 640 3.72 -30.55 12.12
N PRO A 641 4.06 -29.25 12.19
CA PRO A 641 5.32 -28.80 12.77
C PRO A 641 5.49 -29.27 14.23
N ALA A 642 6.71 -29.67 14.60
CA ALA A 642 6.99 -30.24 15.93
C ALA A 642 6.57 -29.36 17.13
N PHE A 643 6.62 -28.04 16.99
CA PHE A 643 6.21 -27.08 18.02
C PHE A 643 4.69 -27.07 18.27
N VAL A 644 3.88 -27.55 17.33
CA VAL A 644 2.41 -27.69 17.47
C VAL A 644 2.10 -28.79 18.46
N VAL A 645 2.88 -29.86 18.50
CA VAL A 645 2.75 -30.92 19.52
C VAL A 645 3.16 -30.38 20.87
N PHE A 646 4.43 -30.03 21.06
CA PHE A 646 4.93 -29.35 22.25
C PHE A 646 6.16 -28.47 21.90
N THR A 647 6.30 -27.32 22.64
CA THR A 647 7.49 -26.48 22.53
C THR A 647 8.68 -27.08 23.31
N ASP A 648 9.91 -26.67 22.97
CA ASP A 648 11.10 -27.11 23.73
C ASP A 648 10.99 -26.72 25.20
N ALA A 649 10.44 -25.55 25.51
CA ALA A 649 10.19 -25.11 26.87
C ALA A 649 9.24 -26.05 27.64
N THR A 650 8.20 -26.56 26.97
CA THR A 650 7.29 -27.56 27.56
C THR A 650 8.00 -28.89 27.80
N LEU A 651 8.81 -29.36 26.86
CA LEU A 651 9.60 -30.59 27.03
C LEU A 651 10.63 -30.48 28.15
N THR A 652 11.29 -29.31 28.26
CA THR A 652 12.20 -29.04 29.38
C THR A 652 11.47 -29.08 30.71
N ALA A 653 10.32 -28.46 30.82
CA ALA A 653 9.53 -28.47 32.05
C ALA A 653 8.99 -29.87 32.40
N ILE A 654 8.72 -30.74 31.41
CA ILE A 654 8.37 -32.16 31.64
C ILE A 654 9.60 -32.90 32.16
N ALA A 655 10.79 -32.68 31.56
CA ALA A 655 12.04 -33.34 31.96
C ALA A 655 12.49 -32.93 33.36
N GLU A 656 12.30 -31.66 33.75
CA GLU A 656 12.60 -31.15 35.12
C GLU A 656 11.62 -31.72 36.16
N LYS A 657 10.32 -31.75 35.86
CA LYS A 657 9.28 -32.11 36.86
C LYS A 657 8.93 -33.56 36.87
N GLN A 658 9.28 -34.33 35.88
CA GLN A 658 9.05 -35.79 35.74
C GLN A 658 7.68 -36.20 36.24
N PRO A 659 6.58 -35.71 35.65
CA PRO A 659 5.22 -35.91 36.16
C PRO A 659 4.85 -37.40 36.19
N ALA A 660 4.40 -37.90 37.33
CA ALA A 660 4.04 -39.31 37.53
C ALA A 660 2.63 -39.66 36.96
N ASP A 661 1.77 -38.70 36.80
CA ASP A 661 0.38 -38.88 36.37
C ASP A 661 -0.15 -37.66 35.55
N GLY A 662 -1.39 -37.84 35.03
CA GLY A 662 -2.04 -36.77 34.24
C GLY A 662 -2.35 -35.51 35.05
N ALA A 663 -2.59 -35.63 36.35
CA ALA A 663 -2.88 -34.51 37.22
C ALA A 663 -1.63 -33.64 37.48
N ALA A 664 -0.46 -34.28 37.50
CA ALA A 664 0.83 -33.59 37.56
C ALA A 664 1.21 -33.00 36.17
N LEU A 665 0.92 -33.71 35.08
CA LEU A 665 1.23 -33.30 33.74
C LEU A 665 0.45 -32.05 33.31
N VAL A 666 -0.80 -31.91 33.63
CA VAL A 666 -1.64 -30.72 33.30
C VAL A 666 -1.15 -29.42 33.95
N LYS A 667 -0.39 -29.54 35.08
CA LYS A 667 0.19 -28.37 35.77
C LYS A 667 1.43 -27.79 35.09
N ILE A 668 1.91 -28.46 34.03
CA ILE A 668 3.07 -28.01 33.27
C ILE A 668 2.63 -26.94 32.24
N PRO A 669 3.29 -25.78 32.20
CA PRO A 669 2.98 -24.73 31.23
C PRO A 669 3.05 -25.26 29.78
N GLY A 670 1.99 -25.01 29.00
CA GLY A 670 1.87 -25.48 27.63
C GLY A 670 1.12 -26.80 27.46
N ILE A 671 0.60 -27.39 28.54
CA ILE A 671 -0.24 -28.60 28.54
C ILE A 671 -1.63 -28.24 29.04
N GLY A 672 -2.56 -27.94 28.11
CA GLY A 672 -3.97 -27.77 28.41
C GLY A 672 -4.75 -29.09 28.29
N ALA A 673 -6.06 -29.08 28.70
CA ALA A 673 -6.93 -30.25 28.71
C ALA A 673 -6.93 -31.03 27.36
N ALA A 674 -7.00 -30.35 26.24
CA ALA A 674 -6.97 -30.95 24.89
C ALA A 674 -5.63 -31.65 24.57
N LYS A 675 -4.51 -31.09 24.99
CA LYS A 675 -3.19 -31.70 24.80
C LYS A 675 -2.95 -32.87 25.77
N LEU A 676 -3.52 -32.79 26.98
CA LEU A 676 -3.48 -33.89 27.93
C LEU A 676 -4.31 -35.08 27.42
N GLU A 677 -5.48 -34.84 26.90
CA GLU A 677 -6.32 -35.89 26.31
C GLU A 677 -5.68 -36.56 25.12
N ARG A 678 -5.03 -35.78 24.25
CA ARG A 678 -4.47 -36.27 22.97
C ARG A 678 -3.10 -36.93 23.12
N PHE A 679 -2.24 -36.40 24.00
CA PHE A 679 -0.83 -36.78 24.08
C PHE A 679 -0.40 -37.21 25.51
N GLY A 680 -1.28 -37.08 26.50
CA GLY A 680 -0.91 -37.29 27.90
C GLY A 680 -0.42 -38.71 28.20
N ALA A 681 -1.09 -39.72 27.66
CA ALA A 681 -0.72 -41.11 27.86
C ALA A 681 0.68 -41.42 27.27
N ASP A 682 0.95 -40.95 26.07
CA ASP A 682 2.22 -41.16 25.37
C ASP A 682 3.40 -40.46 26.09
N VAL A 683 3.16 -39.22 26.49
CA VAL A 683 4.16 -38.45 27.27
C VAL A 683 4.50 -39.15 28.58
N LEU A 684 3.49 -39.62 29.31
CA LEU A 684 3.71 -40.35 30.56
C LEU A 684 4.43 -41.69 30.32
N ALA A 685 4.17 -42.38 29.24
CA ALA A 685 4.91 -43.59 28.85
C ALA A 685 6.40 -43.27 28.62
N VAL A 686 6.70 -42.18 27.90
CA VAL A 686 8.09 -41.74 27.66
C VAL A 686 8.78 -41.32 28.98
N VAL A 687 8.08 -40.62 29.89
CA VAL A 687 8.61 -40.23 31.20
C VAL A 687 8.94 -41.46 32.04
N ASN A 688 8.07 -42.49 32.02
CA ASN A 688 8.26 -43.73 32.79
C ASN A 688 9.18 -44.75 32.13
N GLY A 689 9.93 -44.39 31.11
CA GLY A 689 10.95 -45.25 30.50
C GLY A 689 10.42 -46.19 29.42
N GLY A 690 9.13 -46.03 28.98
CA GLY A 690 8.59 -46.75 27.83
C GLY A 690 9.29 -46.35 26.52
N GLY A 691 9.61 -47.32 25.68
CA GLY A 691 10.19 -47.09 24.37
C GLY A 691 9.21 -46.37 23.45
N VAL A 692 9.74 -45.47 22.59
CA VAL A 692 9.00 -44.84 21.51
C VAL A 692 8.57 -45.96 20.52
N GLY A 693 7.30 -46.34 20.53
CA GLY A 693 6.75 -47.31 19.57
C GLY A 693 6.48 -46.64 18.23
#